data_fca6222ed889a5af34e9fbcf4c8d49cf
#
_entry.id   fca6222ed889a5af34e9fbcf4c8d49cf
#
_cell.length_a   1.000
_cell.length_b   1.000
_cell.length_c   1.000
_cell.angle_alpha   90.00
_cell.angle_beta   90.00
_cell.angle_gamma   90.00
#
_symmetry.space_group_name_H-M   'P 1'
#
loop_
_entity.id
_entity.type
_entity.pdbx_description
1 polymer ?
#
loop_
_entity_poly.entity_id
_entity_poly.type
_entity_poly.pdbx_seq_one_letter_code
_entity_poly.pdbx_strand_id
1 'polypeptide(L)'
;MPNAAANEAIIVGGLNPVEGKVFSVPTHPEADEKEVITSDTARTASNGTLEEKIRASSSPGDDTDDRYEDGEDSDNVIIITGGDAARHLLPMRDDHDPALTFRGIILASGLSCFQAVLSQIYTFKPTAVVISGTFIVLIAYFAGKAWAAGLPRGDKYEARWREKGGEGEPPLWIKVVRFINPGPWTLKEHAVCSITATSASNASASVMVFAAQDLFYDLPLSATTVVLTVISIGLFGYGICGVMRPIAVWHVDAVYWSTLPTVKTLQGLHWQELKNSKPLRYFWYSFGAMFAYEWLPAYIWPWLNSVSIPCLASMKATGETAAVLTNVFGGSINNEGMGLFSLSLDWQYYPISDVFTGGVLNETALAEYGLPRLTGTFAYALFMANAAIGALVAHCFLFWGGDFIRAYKSAKQGRYDDRHHAHMVKHYKETPWWWYVAVLVISFVIGLVVVIKENITLPAWAYIVSLLLGIFIAPLSTILYSRYGNGIATNNLSKMLAGLMLPGRPVGNMYFAAWSHNVISNAVTLCNDLKMGEYLKIPPRVMFLTQIYGTILGGFINYAVMIGIVNGNRDLLVNSNGNSSWSGATMQSYNTNATSWALASYLYGSGGLYEMVPIGIGIGAGLVVIHRIFVYFVPTIRGFSSSELNLPQFIQYAGFIPYNASQTCVIFSQVIAGFFTQFYLRNYRPRIFKDYSYLVTGAFDGASLTVLFILSFAVFGAGGPSKPFPTWWGNNVGGYYDLCPVSE
;
A
#
# COMPACT_ATOMS: atom_id res chain seq x y z
N MET A 1 -22.30 -8.31 -21.90
CA MET A 1 -21.54 -7.30 -21.14
C MET A 1 -21.02 -7.96 -19.86
N PRO A 2 -19.80 -8.37 -19.82
CA PRO A 2 -19.23 -9.01 -18.65
C PRO A 2 -18.23 -8.08 -17.98
N ASN A 3 -18.06 -8.23 -16.66
CA ASN A 3 -16.85 -7.98 -15.90
C ASN A 3 -16.74 -6.72 -15.04
N ALA A 4 -17.67 -6.61 -14.08
CA ALA A 4 -17.51 -5.69 -12.96
C ALA A 4 -16.67 -6.29 -11.79
N ALA A 5 -16.48 -7.61 -11.73
CA ALA A 5 -15.90 -8.27 -10.57
C ALA A 5 -14.36 -8.29 -10.52
N ALA A 6 -13.68 -8.17 -11.64
CA ALA A 6 -12.22 -8.34 -11.71
C ALA A 6 -11.41 -7.08 -11.35
N ASN A 7 -12.02 -5.89 -11.44
CA ASN A 7 -11.32 -4.64 -11.14
C ASN A 7 -11.19 -4.32 -9.64
N GLU A 8 -11.83 -5.06 -8.75
CA GLU A 8 -11.77 -4.75 -7.32
C GLU A 8 -10.44 -5.04 -6.63
N ALA A 9 -9.69 -5.99 -7.14
CA ALA A 9 -8.38 -6.30 -6.58
C ALA A 9 -7.36 -5.17 -6.75
N ILE A 10 -7.60 -4.27 -7.72
CA ILE A 10 -6.74 -3.12 -8.02
C ILE A 10 -7.05 -1.92 -7.11
N ILE A 11 -8.26 -1.87 -6.52
CA ILE A 11 -8.76 -0.72 -5.76
C ILE A 11 -8.48 -0.85 -4.25
N VAL A 12 -7.96 -1.97 -3.79
CA VAL A 12 -7.55 -2.12 -2.38
C VAL A 12 -6.30 -1.26 -2.16
N GLY A 13 -6.58 -0.04 -1.90
CA GLY A 13 -5.73 1.04 -1.43
C GLY A 13 -4.24 0.77 -1.35
N GLY A 14 -3.45 1.26 -2.30
CA GLY A 14 -2.05 1.63 -2.14
C GLY A 14 -1.08 0.57 -1.60
N LEU A 15 -1.52 -0.66 -1.46
CA LEU A 15 -0.68 -1.77 -1.04
C LEU A 15 -0.12 -2.41 -2.29
N ASN A 16 1.08 -2.01 -2.67
CA ASN A 16 1.84 -2.78 -3.65
C ASN A 16 1.89 -4.23 -3.19
N PRO A 17 1.46 -5.18 -4.00
CA PRO A 17 1.66 -6.58 -3.66
C PRO A 17 3.15 -6.87 -3.71
N VAL A 18 3.64 -7.60 -2.72
CA VAL A 18 4.83 -8.44 -2.76
C VAL A 18 6.08 -7.94 -2.08
N GLU A 19 6.39 -8.65 -1.07
CA GLU A 19 7.68 -9.32 -0.87
C GLU A 19 7.50 -10.47 0.14
N GLY A 20 7.31 -11.68 -0.39
CA GLY A 20 7.32 -12.90 0.43
C GLY A 20 8.77 -13.32 0.75
N LYS A 21 9.04 -13.70 1.99
CA LYS A 21 10.31 -14.36 2.35
C LYS A 21 10.45 -15.66 1.58
N VAL A 22 11.53 -15.79 0.82
CA VAL A 22 11.93 -17.04 0.20
C VAL A 22 12.79 -17.83 1.17
N PHE A 23 12.45 -19.08 1.34
CA PHE A 23 13.17 -20.04 2.18
C PHE A 23 14.60 -20.23 1.71
N SER A 24 15.59 -19.99 2.57
CA SER A 24 16.97 -20.36 2.32
C SER A 24 17.24 -21.75 2.89
N VAL A 25 17.39 -22.73 2.02
CA VAL A 25 18.04 -24.00 2.36
C VAL A 25 19.50 -23.86 1.96
N PRO A 26 20.46 -23.91 2.88
CA PRO A 26 21.86 -23.97 2.49
C PRO A 26 22.18 -25.39 2.00
N THR A 27 22.26 -25.57 0.70
CA THR A 27 22.95 -26.72 0.11
C THR A 27 24.40 -26.33 -0.08
N HIS A 28 25.27 -26.86 0.75
CA HIS A 28 26.71 -26.79 0.53
C HIS A 28 27.10 -27.73 -0.63
N PRO A 29 27.82 -27.26 -1.65
CA PRO A 29 28.73 -28.12 -2.35
C PRO A 29 30.01 -28.25 -1.51
N GLU A 30 30.51 -29.47 -1.43
CA GLU A 30 31.82 -29.83 -0.86
C GLU A 30 32.92 -28.94 -1.46
N ALA A 31 33.63 -28.17 -0.64
CA ALA A 31 34.89 -27.55 -1.00
C ALA A 31 35.75 -27.40 0.26
N ASP A 32 36.83 -28.13 0.24
CA ASP A 32 38.09 -28.05 0.98
C ASP A 32 38.16 -27.59 2.44
N GLU A 33 38.63 -28.54 3.23
CA GLU A 33 39.03 -28.49 4.64
C GLU A 33 40.15 -27.47 4.97
N LYS A 34 39.90 -26.17 4.92
CA LYS A 34 40.88 -25.22 5.52
C LYS A 34 40.33 -23.96 6.14
N GLU A 35 39.02 -23.81 6.35
CA GLU A 35 38.46 -22.62 7.02
C GLU A 35 37.36 -22.92 8.05
N VAL A 36 37.54 -23.97 8.86
CA VAL A 36 36.52 -24.42 9.83
C VAL A 36 36.74 -23.82 11.25
N ILE A 37 37.69 -22.93 11.49
CA ILE A 37 37.96 -22.45 12.85
C ILE A 37 37.14 -21.23 13.25
N THR A 38 36.47 -20.54 12.32
CA THR A 38 35.63 -19.35 12.65
C THR A 38 34.14 -19.62 12.84
N SER A 39 33.65 -20.83 12.48
CA SER A 39 32.22 -21.14 12.61
C SER A 39 31.76 -21.60 14.00
N ASP A 40 32.69 -22.11 14.81
CA ASP A 40 32.32 -22.65 16.12
C ASP A 40 32.15 -21.58 17.23
N THR A 41 32.80 -20.43 17.08
CA THR A 41 32.57 -19.29 17.99
C THR A 41 31.23 -18.60 17.79
N ALA A 42 30.70 -18.64 16.56
CA ALA A 42 29.37 -18.08 16.25
C ALA A 42 28.23 -19.03 16.69
N ARG A 43 28.45 -20.34 16.70
CA ARG A 43 27.45 -21.32 17.15
C ARG A 43 27.31 -21.39 18.69
N THR A 44 28.37 -21.17 19.42
CA THR A 44 28.31 -21.12 20.90
C THR A 44 27.58 -19.87 21.41
N ALA A 45 27.58 -18.76 20.68
CA ALA A 45 26.83 -17.57 21.05
C ALA A 45 25.30 -17.69 20.80
N SER A 46 24.85 -18.68 20.02
CA SER A 46 23.42 -18.84 19.68
C SER A 46 22.61 -19.65 20.71
N ASN A 47 23.25 -20.36 21.61
CA ASN A 47 22.62 -21.24 22.62
C ASN A 47 22.52 -20.63 24.03
N GLY A 48 22.86 -19.38 24.20
CA GLY A 48 22.57 -18.65 25.44
C GLY A 48 21.07 -18.47 25.64
N THR A 49 20.60 -18.70 26.86
CA THR A 49 19.22 -18.47 27.23
C THR A 49 18.80 -17.04 26.94
N LEU A 50 17.53 -16.80 26.67
CA LEU A 50 16.96 -15.47 26.33
C LEU A 50 17.33 -14.43 27.39
N GLU A 51 17.55 -14.86 28.68
CA GLU A 51 18.00 -14.02 29.77
C GLU A 51 19.47 -13.59 29.64
N GLU A 52 20.35 -14.41 29.08
CA GLU A 52 21.74 -14.07 28.82
C GLU A 52 21.88 -13.08 27.66
N LYS A 53 21.06 -13.23 26.62
CA LYS A 53 21.00 -12.25 25.51
C LYS A 53 20.45 -10.90 25.96
N ILE A 54 19.48 -10.89 26.90
CA ILE A 54 18.94 -9.67 27.50
C ILE A 54 19.99 -9.02 28.44
N ARG A 55 20.81 -9.80 29.16
CA ARG A 55 21.89 -9.27 29.99
C ARG A 55 23.05 -8.71 29.16
N ALA A 56 23.37 -9.29 28.02
CA ALA A 56 24.42 -8.78 27.13
C ALA A 56 24.04 -7.43 26.47
N SER A 57 22.72 -7.17 26.32
CA SER A 57 22.21 -5.90 25.78
C SER A 57 21.99 -4.81 26.84
N SER A 58 22.16 -5.10 28.14
CA SER A 58 21.84 -4.19 29.22
C SER A 58 23.07 -3.67 30.00
N SER A 59 24.24 -3.61 29.40
CA SER A 59 25.37 -2.85 29.97
C SER A 59 25.10 -1.36 29.84
N PRO A 60 25.06 -0.60 30.93
CA PRO A 60 24.90 0.83 30.88
C PRO A 60 26.24 1.49 30.54
N GLY A 61 26.25 2.21 29.42
CA GLY A 61 27.10 3.36 29.23
C GLY A 61 28.57 3.14 29.01
N ASP A 62 28.95 3.25 27.77
CA ASP A 62 30.15 4.01 27.46
C ASP A 62 29.83 4.91 26.26
N ASP A 63 29.87 6.24 26.49
CA ASP A 63 29.72 7.30 25.49
C ASP A 63 30.98 7.36 24.62
N THR A 64 31.34 6.26 23.97
CA THR A 64 32.37 6.24 22.95
C THR A 64 31.68 6.26 21.61
N ASP A 65 31.78 7.43 20.99
CA ASP A 65 31.81 7.73 19.57
C ASP A 65 31.52 6.50 18.67
N ASP A 66 30.24 6.32 18.21
CA ASP A 66 29.86 5.35 17.22
C ASP A 66 30.54 5.68 15.87
N ARG A 67 31.85 5.63 15.83
CA ARG A 67 32.60 5.47 14.60
C ARG A 67 32.25 4.08 14.07
N TYR A 68 31.58 4.05 12.96
CA TYR A 68 31.37 2.87 12.16
C TYR A 68 32.67 2.05 12.08
N GLU A 69 32.75 0.97 12.82
CA GLU A 69 33.61 -0.12 12.43
C GLU A 69 32.95 -0.80 11.21
N ASP A 70 33.17 -0.22 10.04
CA ASP A 70 33.00 -0.88 8.77
C ASP A 70 34.15 -1.90 8.61
N GLY A 71 34.14 -2.93 9.43
CA GLY A 71 35.00 -4.09 9.22
C GLY A 71 34.58 -4.84 7.97
N GLU A 72 35.51 -5.40 7.22
CA GLU A 72 35.28 -6.22 6.02
C GLU A 72 34.23 -7.32 6.22
N ASP A 73 33.94 -7.75 7.46
CA ASP A 73 32.91 -8.72 7.81
C ASP A 73 31.46 -8.19 7.66
N SER A 74 31.23 -6.87 7.67
CA SER A 74 29.89 -6.30 7.52
C SER A 74 29.32 -6.44 6.10
N ASP A 75 30.15 -6.63 5.11
CA ASP A 75 29.76 -6.69 3.69
C ASP A 75 29.07 -8.01 3.30
N ASN A 76 29.29 -9.07 4.05
CA ASN A 76 28.75 -10.41 3.76
C ASN A 76 27.57 -10.84 4.65
N VAL A 77 27.05 -9.95 5.48
CA VAL A 77 25.92 -10.26 6.39
C VAL A 77 24.64 -10.45 5.57
N ILE A 78 24.04 -11.64 5.71
CA ILE A 78 22.73 -11.95 5.14
C ILE A 78 21.64 -11.37 6.05
N ILE A 79 20.80 -10.50 5.52
CA ILE A 79 19.73 -9.86 6.26
C ILE A 79 18.56 -10.83 6.40
N ILE A 80 18.29 -11.31 7.60
CA ILE A 80 17.23 -12.28 7.89
C ILE A 80 16.14 -11.66 8.77
N THR A 81 16.52 -10.93 9.81
CA THR A 81 15.62 -10.39 10.82
C THR A 81 15.40 -8.89 10.65
N GLY A 82 14.37 -8.36 11.33
CA GLY A 82 14.17 -6.92 11.44
C GLY A 82 15.34 -6.19 12.09
N GLY A 83 15.99 -6.83 13.08
CA GLY A 83 17.20 -6.32 13.71
C GLY A 83 18.36 -6.18 12.73
N ASP A 84 18.55 -7.15 11.82
CA ASP A 84 19.59 -7.07 10.77
C ASP A 84 19.29 -5.94 9.79
N ALA A 85 18.01 -5.78 9.41
CA ALA A 85 17.59 -4.69 8.54
C ALA A 85 17.87 -3.32 9.16
N ALA A 86 17.54 -3.14 10.45
CA ALA A 86 17.79 -1.90 11.16
C ALA A 86 19.28 -1.59 11.34
N ARG A 87 20.14 -2.61 11.44
CA ARG A 87 21.59 -2.45 11.62
C ARG A 87 22.34 -2.24 10.30
N HIS A 88 22.01 -3.01 9.28
CA HIS A 88 22.83 -3.11 8.06
C HIS A 88 22.23 -2.44 6.84
N LEU A 89 20.90 -2.27 6.78
CA LEU A 89 20.26 -1.58 5.64
C LEU A 89 20.17 -0.07 5.83
N LEU A 90 19.99 0.41 7.05
CA LEU A 90 19.63 1.79 7.33
C LEU A 90 20.68 2.48 8.19
N PRO A 91 21.35 3.52 7.70
CA PRO A 91 22.33 4.27 8.47
C PRO A 91 21.67 5.08 9.60
N MET A 92 22.42 5.27 10.69
CA MET A 92 21.99 6.06 11.86
C MET A 92 22.22 7.57 11.69
N ARG A 93 22.71 8.00 10.53
CA ARG A 93 23.06 9.40 10.27
C ARG A 93 21.87 10.34 10.52
N ASP A 94 22.12 11.39 11.28
CA ASP A 94 21.20 12.47 11.56
C ASP A 94 21.93 13.82 11.39
N ASP A 95 21.59 14.54 10.34
CA ASP A 95 22.24 15.85 10.03
C ASP A 95 21.62 16.99 10.84
N HIS A 96 20.65 16.73 11.73
CA HIS A 96 19.94 17.72 12.56
C HIS A 96 19.34 18.89 11.78
N ASP A 97 19.07 18.70 10.49
CA ASP A 97 18.44 19.69 9.62
C ASP A 97 17.02 20.04 10.09
N PRO A 98 16.55 21.29 9.81
CA PRO A 98 15.17 21.67 10.09
C PRO A 98 14.21 20.86 9.22
N ALA A 99 13.24 20.18 9.85
CA ALA A 99 12.24 19.39 9.14
C ALA A 99 11.06 20.22 8.62
N LEU A 100 10.72 21.31 9.33
CA LEU A 100 9.59 22.18 8.99
C LEU A 100 10.09 23.58 8.67
N THR A 101 9.98 23.97 7.41
CA THR A 101 10.37 25.30 6.90
C THR A 101 9.22 25.89 6.09
N PHE A 102 9.22 27.20 5.89
CA PHE A 102 8.20 27.89 5.08
C PHE A 102 8.12 27.32 3.66
N ARG A 103 9.27 27.17 2.98
CA ARG A 103 9.31 26.57 1.64
C ARG A 103 8.83 25.11 1.66
N GLY A 104 9.19 24.36 2.71
CA GLY A 104 8.75 22.97 2.90
C GLY A 104 7.22 22.86 2.97
N ILE A 105 6.55 23.76 3.72
CA ILE A 105 5.09 23.79 3.82
C ILE A 105 4.44 24.12 2.47
N ILE A 106 4.95 25.11 1.74
CA ILE A 106 4.40 25.50 0.43
C ILE A 106 4.57 24.37 -0.58
N LEU A 107 5.75 23.76 -0.65
CA LEU A 107 6.01 22.64 -1.55
C LEU A 107 5.17 21.41 -1.14
N ALA A 108 5.06 21.12 0.16
CA ALA A 108 4.20 20.05 0.66
C ALA A 108 2.73 20.26 0.25
N SER A 109 2.21 21.48 0.39
CA SER A 109 0.85 21.83 -0.03
C SER A 109 0.66 21.66 -1.54
N GLY A 110 1.57 22.18 -2.35
CA GLY A 110 1.52 22.05 -3.80
C GLY A 110 1.60 20.61 -4.27
N LEU A 111 2.48 19.80 -3.67
CA LEU A 111 2.63 18.39 -3.99
C LEU A 111 1.43 17.56 -3.50
N SER A 112 0.83 17.92 -2.35
CA SER A 112 -0.40 17.32 -1.85
C SER A 112 -1.56 17.54 -2.83
N CYS A 113 -1.71 18.79 -3.31
CA CYS A 113 -2.68 19.11 -4.35
C CYS A 113 -2.42 18.29 -5.62
N PHE A 114 -1.19 18.26 -6.08
CA PHE A 114 -0.81 17.55 -7.29
C PHE A 114 -1.10 16.03 -7.18
N GLN A 115 -0.67 15.40 -6.08
CA GLN A 115 -0.89 13.96 -5.89
C GLN A 115 -2.36 13.61 -5.70
N ALA A 116 -3.13 14.40 -4.94
CA ALA A 116 -4.55 14.17 -4.76
C ALA A 116 -5.33 14.33 -6.06
N VAL A 117 -5.02 15.35 -6.87
CA VAL A 117 -5.62 15.54 -8.21
C VAL A 117 -5.33 14.37 -9.12
N LEU A 118 -4.07 13.93 -9.18
CA LEU A 118 -3.68 12.79 -10.02
C LEU A 118 -4.39 11.49 -9.56
N SER A 119 -4.42 11.21 -8.26
CA SER A 119 -5.06 10.02 -7.72
C SER A 119 -6.54 9.97 -8.10
N GLN A 120 -7.25 11.10 -7.99
CA GLN A 120 -8.65 11.18 -8.40
C GLN A 120 -8.83 11.04 -9.91
N ILE A 121 -8.03 11.70 -10.73
CA ILE A 121 -8.10 11.56 -12.18
C ILE A 121 -7.92 10.09 -12.59
N TYR A 122 -6.92 9.40 -12.05
CA TYR A 122 -6.68 7.99 -12.38
C TYR A 122 -7.77 7.04 -11.89
N THR A 123 -8.52 7.41 -10.87
CA THR A 123 -9.69 6.63 -10.41
C THR A 123 -10.80 6.60 -11.47
N PHE A 124 -10.94 7.67 -12.27
CA PHE A 124 -11.95 7.79 -13.34
C PHE A 124 -11.39 7.58 -14.76
N LYS A 125 -10.17 7.10 -14.88
CA LYS A 125 -9.56 6.75 -16.18
C LYS A 125 -9.77 5.27 -16.51
N PRO A 126 -9.78 4.91 -17.81
CA PRO A 126 -9.84 3.52 -18.26
C PRO A 126 -8.68 2.67 -17.70
N THR A 127 -7.51 3.27 -17.56
CA THR A 127 -6.33 2.63 -16.97
C THR A 127 -6.12 3.17 -15.56
N ALA A 128 -6.35 2.36 -14.55
CA ALA A 128 -6.06 2.70 -13.16
C ALA A 128 -4.56 2.65 -12.90
N VAL A 129 -3.99 3.77 -12.48
CA VAL A 129 -2.57 3.88 -12.12
C VAL A 129 -2.45 4.27 -10.64
N VAL A 130 -1.76 3.45 -9.88
CA VAL A 130 -1.44 3.76 -8.47
C VAL A 130 -0.18 4.63 -8.42
N ILE A 131 -0.28 5.82 -7.83
CA ILE A 131 0.84 6.74 -7.73
C ILE A 131 1.70 6.35 -6.54
N SER A 132 2.93 5.89 -6.80
CA SER A 132 3.87 5.54 -5.73
C SER A 132 4.48 6.75 -5.05
N GLY A 133 4.88 6.57 -3.77
CA GLY A 133 5.61 7.58 -3.02
C GLY A 133 6.93 8.00 -3.69
N THR A 134 7.61 7.09 -4.37
CA THR A 134 8.90 7.36 -5.03
C THR A 134 8.78 8.35 -6.18
N PHE A 135 7.69 8.32 -6.94
CA PHE A 135 7.42 9.32 -7.99
C PHE A 135 7.31 10.73 -7.41
N ILE A 136 6.57 10.88 -6.31
CA ILE A 136 6.42 12.16 -5.61
C ILE A 136 7.76 12.63 -5.02
N VAL A 137 8.57 11.72 -4.48
CA VAL A 137 9.93 12.01 -4.02
C VAL A 137 10.77 12.63 -5.13
N LEU A 138 10.73 12.09 -6.34
CA LEU A 138 11.49 12.66 -7.46
C LEU A 138 11.01 14.06 -7.84
N ILE A 139 9.71 14.29 -7.91
CA ILE A 139 9.16 15.63 -8.21
C ILE A 139 9.54 16.62 -7.10
N ALA A 140 9.39 16.21 -5.83
CA ALA A 140 9.76 17.02 -4.67
C ALA A 140 11.26 17.39 -4.67
N TYR A 141 12.13 16.47 -5.10
CA TYR A 141 13.56 16.72 -5.23
C TYR A 141 13.87 17.84 -6.23
N PHE A 142 13.31 17.74 -7.43
CA PHE A 142 13.53 18.76 -8.45
C PHE A 142 12.90 20.11 -8.08
N ALA A 143 11.67 20.09 -7.56
CA ALA A 143 10.99 21.32 -7.12
C ALA A 143 11.73 22.02 -5.97
N GLY A 144 12.17 21.24 -4.96
CA GLY A 144 12.92 21.78 -3.83
C GLY A 144 14.30 22.32 -4.23
N LYS A 145 15.01 21.62 -5.12
CA LYS A 145 16.28 22.13 -5.68
C LYS A 145 16.10 23.38 -6.55
N ALA A 146 15.03 23.41 -7.36
CA ALA A 146 14.72 24.59 -8.16
C ALA A 146 14.41 25.80 -7.27
N TRP A 147 13.64 25.61 -6.18
CA TRP A 147 13.41 26.67 -5.20
C TRP A 147 14.69 27.14 -4.54
N ALA A 148 15.52 26.21 -4.05
CA ALA A 148 16.78 26.53 -3.38
C ALA A 148 17.80 27.22 -4.29
N ALA A 149 17.78 26.96 -5.60
CA ALA A 149 18.68 27.56 -6.59
C ALA A 149 18.15 28.89 -7.18
N GLY A 150 16.83 28.97 -7.40
CA GLY A 150 16.21 30.11 -8.10
C GLY A 150 15.96 31.33 -7.22
N LEU A 151 15.80 31.12 -5.89
CA LEU A 151 15.57 32.25 -4.97
C LEU A 151 16.82 32.60 -4.17
N PRO A 152 16.94 33.87 -3.72
CA PRO A 152 18.04 34.31 -2.88
C PRO A 152 18.17 33.45 -1.62
N ARG A 153 19.38 32.99 -1.30
CA ARG A 153 19.66 32.07 -0.18
C ARG A 153 20.06 32.85 1.08
N GLY A 154 19.30 32.68 2.15
CA GLY A 154 19.51 33.39 3.42
C GLY A 154 20.83 33.03 4.08
N ASP A 155 21.26 31.75 4.02
CA ASP A 155 22.57 31.31 4.55
C ASP A 155 23.75 32.05 3.93
N LYS A 156 23.74 32.27 2.61
CA LYS A 156 24.79 32.99 1.91
C LYS A 156 24.82 34.48 2.27
N TYR A 157 23.65 35.11 2.46
CA TYR A 157 23.58 36.50 2.84
C TYR A 157 23.99 36.71 4.29
N GLU A 158 23.60 35.80 5.19
CA GLU A 158 24.05 35.86 6.57
C GLU A 158 25.56 35.63 6.70
N ALA A 159 26.13 34.66 5.98
CA ALA A 159 27.58 34.44 5.95
C ALA A 159 28.33 35.70 5.48
N ARG A 160 27.90 36.29 4.36
CA ARG A 160 28.51 37.53 3.84
C ARG A 160 28.36 38.72 4.79
N TRP A 161 27.25 38.80 5.51
CA TRP A 161 27.06 39.85 6.51
C TRP A 161 28.01 39.68 7.70
N ARG A 162 28.20 38.44 8.18
CA ARG A 162 29.16 38.11 9.24
C ARG A 162 30.61 38.35 8.79
N GLU A 163 30.96 37.97 7.57
CA GLU A 163 32.28 38.26 6.95
C GLU A 163 32.59 39.75 6.89
N LYS A 164 31.58 40.59 6.75
CA LYS A 164 31.73 42.08 6.74
C LYS A 164 31.75 42.71 8.14
N GLY A 165 31.91 41.91 9.18
CA GLY A 165 31.97 42.38 10.57
C GLY A 165 30.62 42.60 11.24
N GLY A 166 29.57 42.02 10.73
CA GLY A 166 28.25 42.04 11.38
C GLY A 166 28.27 41.23 12.67
N GLU A 167 28.06 41.89 13.79
CA GLU A 167 27.94 41.28 15.12
C GLU A 167 26.47 41.23 15.57
N GLY A 168 26.08 40.17 16.30
CA GLY A 168 24.75 40.02 16.84
C GLY A 168 23.72 39.42 15.87
N GLU A 169 22.49 39.89 15.98
CA GLU A 169 21.40 39.39 15.11
C GLU A 169 21.42 40.00 13.72
N PRO A 170 21.21 39.20 12.65
CA PRO A 170 21.20 39.72 11.29
C PRO A 170 20.02 40.69 11.04
N PRO A 171 20.15 41.64 10.11
CA PRO A 171 19.11 42.58 9.72
C PRO A 171 17.81 41.86 9.31
N LEU A 172 16.67 42.55 9.49
CA LEU A 172 15.33 41.97 9.25
C LEU A 172 15.19 41.39 7.83
N TRP A 173 15.75 42.06 6.81
CA TRP A 173 15.68 41.57 5.44
C TRP A 173 16.42 40.24 5.24
N ILE A 174 17.55 40.00 5.94
CA ILE A 174 18.27 38.71 5.91
C ILE A 174 17.42 37.64 6.61
N LYS A 175 16.77 37.98 7.74
CA LYS A 175 15.83 37.07 8.43
C LYS A 175 14.66 36.68 7.53
N VAL A 176 14.09 37.62 6.76
CA VAL A 176 13.02 37.35 5.78
C VAL A 176 13.52 36.47 4.66
N VAL A 177 14.67 36.73 4.07
CA VAL A 177 15.26 35.90 3.02
C VAL A 177 15.53 34.48 3.55
N ARG A 178 16.07 34.35 4.78
CA ARG A 178 16.31 33.07 5.44
C ARG A 178 15.01 32.32 5.75
N PHE A 179 13.93 33.02 6.07
CA PHE A 179 12.62 32.42 6.27
C PHE A 179 12.06 31.84 4.97
N ILE A 180 12.20 32.57 3.83
CA ILE A 180 11.72 32.12 2.52
C ILE A 180 12.61 31.01 1.94
N ASN A 181 13.93 31.17 2.03
CA ASN A 181 14.91 30.21 1.50
C ASN A 181 16.10 30.08 2.48
N PRO A 182 16.01 29.17 3.45
CA PRO A 182 17.03 29.05 4.51
C PRO A 182 18.40 28.61 3.98
N GLY A 183 18.47 27.83 2.90
CA GLY A 183 19.72 27.29 2.40
C GLY A 183 19.54 26.16 1.38
N PRO A 184 20.42 25.16 1.37
CA PRO A 184 20.27 23.97 0.51
C PRO A 184 18.97 23.22 0.83
N TRP A 185 18.48 22.46 -0.15
CA TRP A 185 17.33 21.59 0.04
C TRP A 185 17.74 20.36 0.86
N THR A 186 17.12 20.16 2.03
CA THR A 186 17.54 19.13 2.99
C THR A 186 16.71 17.85 2.89
N LEU A 187 17.25 16.74 3.43
CA LEU A 187 16.59 15.43 3.45
C LEU A 187 15.26 15.49 4.21
N LYS A 188 15.24 16.12 5.39
CA LYS A 188 14.06 16.14 6.26
C LYS A 188 12.92 16.99 5.66
N GLU A 189 13.23 18.14 5.07
CA GLU A 189 12.24 18.94 4.34
C GLU A 189 11.64 18.16 3.18
N HIS A 190 12.48 17.49 2.41
CA HIS A 190 12.09 16.66 1.28
C HIS A 190 11.16 15.51 1.71
N ALA A 191 11.53 14.78 2.74
CA ALA A 191 10.74 13.69 3.28
C ALA A 191 9.38 14.17 3.81
N VAL A 192 9.35 15.29 4.55
CA VAL A 192 8.10 15.89 5.04
C VAL A 192 7.16 16.26 3.88
N CYS A 193 7.69 16.85 2.79
CA CYS A 193 6.88 17.16 1.62
C CYS A 193 6.25 15.89 1.01
N SER A 194 7.03 14.84 0.86
CA SER A 194 6.57 13.58 0.26
C SER A 194 5.54 12.87 1.13
N ILE A 195 5.76 12.81 2.44
CA ILE A 195 4.84 12.19 3.40
C ILE A 195 3.51 12.95 3.47
N THR A 196 3.56 14.29 3.48
CA THR A 196 2.35 15.11 3.48
C THR A 196 1.52 14.88 2.21
N ALA A 197 2.16 14.77 1.06
CA ALA A 197 1.50 14.50 -0.20
C ALA A 197 0.86 13.11 -0.23
N THR A 198 1.56 12.08 0.25
CA THR A 198 1.01 10.72 0.39
C THR A 198 -0.20 10.70 1.32
N SER A 199 -0.13 11.38 2.46
CA SER A 199 -1.26 11.50 3.41
C SER A 199 -2.48 12.17 2.77
N ALA A 200 -2.29 13.16 1.89
CA ALA A 200 -3.39 13.81 1.17
C ALA A 200 -4.06 12.88 0.14
N SER A 201 -3.29 12.02 -0.53
CA SER A 201 -3.84 11.10 -1.54
C SER A 201 -4.63 9.93 -0.93
N ASN A 202 -4.39 9.57 0.33
CA ASN A 202 -5.11 8.49 1.01
C ASN A 202 -6.63 8.75 1.10
N ALA A 203 -7.06 9.99 1.05
CA ALA A 203 -8.47 10.37 1.02
C ALA A 203 -9.20 9.92 -0.26
N SER A 204 -8.50 9.64 -1.35
CA SER A 204 -9.09 9.30 -2.65
C SER A 204 -10.00 8.08 -2.61
N ALA A 205 -9.61 7.02 -1.91
CA ALA A 205 -10.42 5.82 -1.76
C ALA A 205 -11.73 6.05 -1.02
N SER A 206 -11.74 6.95 -0.03
CA SER A 206 -12.93 7.27 0.75
C SER A 206 -13.95 8.10 -0.04
N VAL A 207 -13.48 8.90 -0.99
CA VAL A 207 -14.35 9.75 -1.85
C VAL A 207 -15.17 8.93 -2.85
N MET A 208 -14.74 7.71 -3.20
CA MET A 208 -15.44 6.84 -4.14
C MET A 208 -16.87 6.48 -3.72
N VAL A 209 -17.12 6.37 -2.41
CA VAL A 209 -18.46 6.10 -1.87
C VAL A 209 -19.45 7.16 -2.31
N PHE A 210 -19.05 8.43 -2.24
CA PHE A 210 -19.89 9.58 -2.60
C PHE A 210 -20.11 9.69 -4.09
N ALA A 211 -19.07 9.40 -4.87
CA ALA A 211 -19.21 9.35 -6.34
C ALA A 211 -20.17 8.25 -6.77
N ALA A 212 -20.08 7.06 -6.18
CA ALA A 212 -21.00 5.95 -6.46
C ALA A 212 -22.43 6.27 -6.03
N GLN A 213 -22.61 6.90 -4.86
CA GLN A 213 -23.92 7.30 -4.37
C GLN A 213 -24.58 8.34 -5.26
N ASP A 214 -23.83 9.33 -5.75
CA ASP A 214 -24.35 10.35 -6.66
C ASP A 214 -24.65 9.78 -8.06
N LEU A 215 -23.71 8.98 -8.62
CA LEU A 215 -23.84 8.46 -9.99
C LEU A 215 -24.97 7.42 -10.15
N PHE A 216 -25.15 6.50 -9.19
CA PHE A 216 -26.02 5.33 -9.35
C PHE A 216 -27.32 5.40 -8.53
N TYR A 217 -27.40 6.28 -7.54
CA TYR A 217 -28.59 6.39 -6.67
C TYR A 217 -29.24 7.77 -6.70
N ASP A 218 -28.67 8.74 -7.41
CA ASP A 218 -29.14 10.13 -7.49
C ASP A 218 -29.36 10.79 -6.11
N LEU A 219 -28.45 10.47 -5.16
CA LEU A 219 -28.49 10.98 -3.78
C LEU A 219 -27.22 11.78 -3.47
N PRO A 220 -27.00 12.95 -4.13
CA PRO A 220 -25.82 13.77 -3.87
C PRO A 220 -25.84 14.34 -2.45
N LEU A 221 -24.68 14.34 -1.79
CA LEU A 221 -24.51 14.96 -0.47
C LEU A 221 -23.87 16.34 -0.59
N SER A 222 -24.06 17.17 0.44
CA SER A 222 -23.43 18.48 0.50
C SER A 222 -21.92 18.39 0.57
N ALA A 223 -21.22 19.39 0.01
CA ALA A 223 -19.75 19.47 0.04
C ALA A 223 -19.20 19.35 1.48
N THR A 224 -19.85 20.00 2.43
CA THR A 224 -19.45 19.97 3.84
C THR A 224 -19.53 18.56 4.41
N THR A 225 -20.61 17.84 4.12
CA THR A 225 -20.83 16.47 4.60
C THR A 225 -19.78 15.53 4.04
N VAL A 226 -19.50 15.59 2.72
CA VAL A 226 -18.50 14.74 2.07
C VAL A 226 -17.11 15.00 2.65
N VAL A 227 -16.68 16.26 2.70
CA VAL A 227 -15.35 16.62 3.22
C VAL A 227 -15.19 16.21 4.68
N LEU A 228 -16.20 16.46 5.53
CA LEU A 228 -16.15 16.06 6.94
C LEU A 228 -16.09 14.54 7.11
N THR A 229 -16.83 13.79 6.30
CA THR A 229 -16.78 12.32 6.33
C THR A 229 -15.43 11.78 5.94
N VAL A 230 -14.84 12.28 4.84
CA VAL A 230 -13.52 11.88 4.37
C VAL A 230 -12.44 12.20 5.42
N ILE A 231 -12.49 13.39 6.02
CA ILE A 231 -11.61 13.77 7.13
C ILE A 231 -11.81 12.85 8.33
N SER A 232 -13.06 12.53 8.70
CA SER A 232 -13.37 11.60 9.79
C SER A 232 -12.73 10.23 9.57
N ILE A 233 -12.88 9.65 8.39
CA ILE A 233 -12.31 8.33 8.06
C ILE A 233 -10.77 8.36 8.15
N GLY A 234 -10.14 9.37 7.56
CA GLY A 234 -8.68 9.52 7.57
C GLY A 234 -8.11 9.71 8.96
N LEU A 235 -8.66 10.67 9.71
CA LEU A 235 -8.19 10.99 11.05
C LEU A 235 -8.49 9.89 12.07
N PHE A 236 -9.57 9.13 11.91
CA PHE A 236 -9.86 8.01 12.79
C PHE A 236 -8.80 6.91 12.64
N GLY A 237 -8.43 6.58 11.40
CA GLY A 237 -7.32 5.67 11.11
C GLY A 237 -5.99 6.15 11.71
N TYR A 238 -5.73 7.45 11.65
CA TYR A 238 -4.54 8.05 12.23
C TYR A 238 -4.54 7.98 13.77
N GLY A 239 -5.68 8.20 14.40
CA GLY A 239 -5.85 8.04 15.86
C GLY A 239 -5.54 6.60 16.32
N ILE A 240 -6.05 5.59 15.61
CA ILE A 240 -5.72 4.17 15.88
C ILE A 240 -4.23 3.92 15.73
N CYS A 241 -3.63 4.36 14.62
CA CYS A 241 -2.19 4.23 14.37
C CYS A 241 -1.37 4.77 15.54
N GLY A 242 -1.71 5.97 16.03
CA GLY A 242 -1.01 6.59 17.14
C GLY A 242 -1.09 5.82 18.45
N VAL A 243 -2.22 5.20 18.74
CA VAL A 243 -2.40 4.41 19.97
C VAL A 243 -1.60 3.09 19.90
N MET A 244 -1.50 2.49 18.73
CA MET A 244 -0.80 1.21 18.57
C MET A 244 0.70 1.33 18.26
N ARG A 245 1.28 2.55 18.20
CA ARG A 245 2.72 2.80 17.93
C ARG A 245 3.68 1.88 18.70
N PRO A 246 3.51 1.65 20.02
CA PRO A 246 4.43 0.82 20.77
C PRO A 246 4.63 -0.59 20.21
N ILE A 247 3.61 -1.13 19.58
CA ILE A 247 3.62 -2.48 19.01
C ILE A 247 3.92 -2.43 17.50
N ALA A 248 3.34 -1.47 16.80
CA ALA A 248 3.35 -1.43 15.35
C ALA A 248 4.51 -0.62 14.75
N VAL A 249 5.11 0.32 15.51
CA VAL A 249 6.16 1.23 14.99
C VAL A 249 7.47 1.08 15.74
N TRP A 250 7.43 1.04 17.08
CA TRP A 250 8.65 1.07 17.91
C TRP A 250 9.35 -0.28 18.03
N HIS A 251 8.71 -1.37 17.59
CA HIS A 251 9.28 -2.70 17.66
C HIS A 251 10.30 -2.92 16.54
N VAL A 252 11.41 -3.61 16.84
CA VAL A 252 12.50 -3.85 15.89
C VAL A 252 12.07 -4.68 14.66
N ASP A 253 11.10 -5.61 14.83
CA ASP A 253 10.58 -6.41 13.73
C ASP A 253 9.58 -5.65 12.84
N ALA A 254 9.15 -4.45 13.26
CA ALA A 254 8.28 -3.58 12.46
C ALA A 254 9.12 -2.80 11.44
N VAL A 255 9.60 -3.48 10.40
CA VAL A 255 10.53 -2.92 9.40
C VAL A 255 9.81 -2.09 8.35
N TYR A 256 8.60 -2.47 7.96
CA TYR A 256 7.86 -1.89 6.82
C TYR A 256 8.68 -1.94 5.52
N TRP A 257 8.95 -3.14 5.04
CA TRP A 257 9.80 -3.39 3.88
C TRP A 257 9.45 -2.56 2.64
N SER A 258 8.19 -2.23 2.47
CA SER A 258 7.69 -1.40 1.36
C SER A 258 8.18 0.05 1.38
N THR A 259 8.61 0.58 2.54
CA THR A 259 9.17 1.95 2.62
C THR A 259 10.63 2.03 2.22
N LEU A 260 11.36 0.92 2.26
CA LEU A 260 12.81 0.93 2.05
C LEU A 260 13.24 1.50 0.68
N PRO A 261 12.55 1.21 -0.44
CA PRO A 261 12.86 1.87 -1.72
C PRO A 261 12.79 3.39 -1.63
N THR A 262 11.73 3.92 -1.00
CA THR A 262 11.54 5.37 -0.83
C THR A 262 12.60 5.97 0.09
N VAL A 263 12.89 5.34 1.23
CA VAL A 263 13.92 5.77 2.19
C VAL A 263 15.30 5.77 1.53
N LYS A 264 15.65 4.68 0.84
CA LYS A 264 16.95 4.58 0.14
C LYS A 264 17.08 5.59 -0.99
N THR A 265 16.00 5.88 -1.71
CA THR A 265 15.98 6.92 -2.75
C THR A 265 16.20 8.30 -2.15
N LEU A 266 15.49 8.66 -1.07
CA LEU A 266 15.70 9.92 -0.36
C LEU A 266 17.14 10.07 0.15
N GLN A 267 17.67 9.04 0.80
CA GLN A 267 19.04 9.03 1.29
C GLN A 267 20.06 9.12 0.13
N GLY A 268 19.84 8.36 -0.93
CA GLY A 268 20.71 8.37 -2.11
C GLY A 268 20.73 9.71 -2.84
N LEU A 269 19.62 10.45 -2.85
CA LEU A 269 19.53 11.77 -3.48
C LEU A 269 20.18 12.89 -2.67
N HIS A 270 20.25 12.78 -1.34
CA HIS A 270 20.73 13.82 -0.44
C HIS A 270 22.12 13.57 0.13
N TRP A 271 22.46 12.35 0.48
CA TRP A 271 23.74 12.02 1.12
C TRP A 271 24.87 11.77 0.12
N GLN A 272 25.00 12.68 -0.84
CA GLN A 272 26.04 12.63 -1.87
C GLN A 272 27.18 13.57 -1.51
N GLU A 273 28.00 13.22 -0.57
CA GLU A 273 29.22 13.96 -0.28
C GLU A 273 30.35 13.71 -1.29
N LEU A 274 30.18 12.71 -2.14
CA LEU A 274 31.15 12.34 -3.15
C LEU A 274 30.55 12.52 -4.55
N LYS A 275 31.11 13.42 -5.34
CA LYS A 275 30.80 13.63 -6.78
C LYS A 275 30.82 12.34 -7.63
N ASN A 276 31.23 11.22 -7.06
CA ASN A 276 31.38 9.90 -7.68
C ASN A 276 30.68 8.77 -6.92
N SER A 277 29.57 9.00 -6.20
CA SER A 277 28.87 7.91 -5.51
C SER A 277 28.36 6.89 -6.53
N LYS A 278 28.91 5.67 -6.47
CA LYS A 278 28.46 4.56 -7.33
C LYS A 278 26.96 4.31 -7.23
N PRO A 279 26.30 4.32 -6.03
CA PRO A 279 24.87 4.09 -5.90
C PRO A 279 24.01 5.06 -6.73
N LEU A 280 24.32 6.34 -6.73
CA LEU A 280 23.55 7.31 -7.49
C LEU A 280 23.67 7.11 -9.01
N ARG A 281 24.85 6.76 -9.51
CA ARG A 281 25.03 6.43 -10.94
C ARG A 281 24.15 5.23 -11.33
N TYR A 282 24.11 4.19 -10.52
CA TYR A 282 23.24 3.04 -10.77
C TYR A 282 21.76 3.41 -10.68
N PHE A 283 21.37 4.29 -9.76
CA PHE A 283 20.01 4.83 -9.73
C PHE A 283 19.63 5.48 -11.07
N TRP A 284 20.44 6.42 -11.57
CA TRP A 284 20.11 7.11 -12.81
C TRP A 284 20.23 6.22 -14.05
N TYR A 285 21.13 5.25 -14.07
CA TYR A 285 21.18 4.26 -15.16
C TYR A 285 19.94 3.38 -15.15
N SER A 286 19.52 2.90 -13.98
CA SER A 286 18.31 2.10 -13.82
C SER A 286 17.06 2.90 -14.17
N PHE A 287 16.99 4.14 -13.73
CA PHE A 287 15.91 5.07 -14.08
C PHE A 287 15.83 5.29 -15.59
N GLY A 288 16.93 5.60 -16.25
CA GLY A 288 16.98 5.82 -17.70
C GLY A 288 16.62 4.56 -18.50
N ALA A 289 17.09 3.41 -18.07
CA ALA A 289 16.75 2.13 -18.71
C ALA A 289 15.25 1.81 -18.59
N MET A 290 14.67 1.98 -17.39
CA MET A 290 13.25 1.74 -17.18
C MET A 290 12.38 2.80 -17.87
N PHE A 291 12.80 4.06 -17.86
CA PHE A 291 12.14 5.14 -18.58
C PHE A 291 12.05 4.83 -20.09
N ALA A 292 13.12 4.31 -20.69
CA ALA A 292 13.11 3.92 -22.08
C ALA A 292 12.26 2.65 -22.33
N TYR A 293 12.31 1.68 -21.41
CA TYR A 293 11.56 0.42 -21.54
C TYR A 293 10.07 0.62 -21.44
N GLU A 294 9.59 1.46 -20.51
CA GLU A 294 8.16 1.62 -20.19
C GLU A 294 7.33 2.13 -21.38
N TRP A 295 7.93 2.86 -22.32
CA TRP A 295 7.25 3.26 -23.56
C TRP A 295 6.81 2.06 -24.41
N LEU A 296 7.52 0.93 -24.30
CA LEU A 296 7.17 -0.28 -25.05
C LEU A 296 5.86 -0.88 -24.54
N PRO A 297 5.76 -1.38 -23.28
CA PRO A 297 4.55 -2.02 -22.80
C PRO A 297 3.38 -1.06 -22.63
N ALA A 298 3.64 0.22 -22.31
CA ALA A 298 2.57 1.16 -22.03
C ALA A 298 1.93 1.78 -23.29
N TYR A 299 2.67 1.87 -24.42
CA TYR A 299 2.18 2.59 -25.59
C TYR A 299 2.43 1.87 -26.92
N ILE A 300 3.66 1.40 -27.14
CA ILE A 300 4.08 0.85 -28.45
C ILE A 300 3.66 -0.61 -28.59
N TRP A 301 3.85 -1.39 -27.54
CA TRP A 301 3.71 -2.85 -27.55
C TRP A 301 2.96 -3.39 -26.32
N PRO A 302 1.67 -3.09 -26.17
CA PRO A 302 0.87 -3.52 -25.03
C PRO A 302 0.85 -5.03 -24.77
N TRP A 303 1.05 -5.86 -25.79
CA TRP A 303 1.16 -7.31 -25.65
C TRP A 303 2.21 -7.76 -24.60
N LEU A 304 3.25 -6.96 -24.37
CA LEU A 304 4.26 -7.26 -23.33
C LEU A 304 3.68 -7.32 -21.92
N ASN A 305 2.55 -6.64 -21.66
CA ASN A 305 1.85 -6.69 -20.37
C ASN A 305 0.94 -7.90 -20.21
N SER A 306 0.63 -8.61 -21.29
CA SER A 306 -0.40 -9.64 -21.32
C SER A 306 0.02 -10.87 -22.12
N VAL A 307 1.28 -11.29 -22.00
CA VAL A 307 1.77 -12.46 -22.71
C VAL A 307 1.04 -13.72 -22.26
N SER A 308 0.24 -14.30 -23.16
CA SER A 308 -0.41 -15.59 -22.97
C SER A 308 0.14 -16.60 -23.98
N ILE A 309 0.95 -17.54 -23.52
CA ILE A 309 1.55 -18.58 -24.39
C ILE A 309 0.48 -19.45 -25.06
N PRO A 310 -0.61 -19.89 -24.37
CA PRO A 310 -1.69 -20.64 -25.02
C PRO A 310 -2.38 -19.85 -26.12
N CYS A 311 -2.69 -18.57 -25.88
CA CYS A 311 -3.31 -17.71 -26.88
C CYS A 311 -2.39 -17.46 -28.08
N LEU A 312 -1.10 -17.23 -27.83
CA LEU A 312 -0.10 -17.06 -28.89
C LEU A 312 0.03 -18.33 -29.75
N ALA A 313 0.01 -19.51 -29.16
CA ALA A 313 0.03 -20.77 -29.88
C ALA A 313 -1.23 -21.03 -30.71
N SER A 314 -2.34 -20.48 -30.30
CA SER A 314 -3.67 -20.68 -30.89
C SER A 314 -4.20 -19.52 -31.74
N MET A 315 -3.37 -18.54 -32.11
CA MET A 315 -3.76 -17.35 -32.88
C MET A 315 -4.51 -17.65 -34.21
N LYS A 316 -4.33 -18.85 -34.76
CA LYS A 316 -4.98 -19.29 -35.99
C LYS A 316 -6.24 -20.14 -35.76
N ALA A 317 -6.64 -20.35 -34.51
CA ALA A 317 -7.84 -21.10 -34.21
C ALA A 317 -9.09 -20.28 -34.57
N THR A 318 -10.14 -20.94 -35.03
CA THR A 318 -11.41 -20.34 -35.45
C THR A 318 -12.59 -21.10 -34.87
N GLY A 319 -13.78 -20.46 -34.84
CA GLY A 319 -15.04 -21.08 -34.39
C GLY A 319 -15.03 -21.44 -32.89
N GLU A 320 -15.65 -22.57 -32.53
CA GLU A 320 -15.79 -23.01 -31.13
C GLU A 320 -14.44 -23.17 -30.43
N THR A 321 -13.41 -23.60 -31.13
CA THR A 321 -12.06 -23.76 -30.54
C THR A 321 -11.51 -22.41 -30.13
N ALA A 322 -11.69 -21.36 -30.94
CA ALA A 322 -11.28 -20.00 -30.60
C ALA A 322 -12.03 -19.49 -29.38
N ALA A 323 -13.36 -19.69 -29.34
CA ALA A 323 -14.20 -19.29 -28.21
C ALA A 323 -13.77 -19.97 -26.89
N VAL A 324 -13.54 -21.30 -26.94
CA VAL A 324 -13.07 -22.05 -25.76
C VAL A 324 -11.71 -21.57 -25.30
N LEU A 325 -10.74 -21.37 -26.22
CA LEU A 325 -9.40 -20.91 -25.84
C LEU A 325 -9.41 -19.50 -25.27
N THR A 326 -10.21 -18.58 -25.84
CA THR A 326 -10.36 -17.23 -25.29
C THR A 326 -11.00 -17.24 -23.90
N ASN A 327 -12.05 -18.02 -23.71
CA ASN A 327 -12.75 -18.13 -22.43
C ASN A 327 -11.89 -18.79 -21.33
N VAL A 328 -11.02 -19.73 -21.70
CA VAL A 328 -10.16 -20.44 -20.72
C VAL A 328 -8.87 -19.69 -20.42
N PHE A 329 -8.19 -19.15 -21.44
CA PHE A 329 -6.84 -18.62 -21.33
C PHE A 329 -6.71 -17.13 -21.57
N GLY A 330 -7.69 -16.48 -22.19
CA GLY A 330 -7.69 -15.05 -22.42
C GLY A 330 -7.98 -14.21 -21.18
N GLY A 331 -8.10 -12.90 -21.35
CA GLY A 331 -8.59 -12.00 -20.32
C GLY A 331 -7.54 -11.35 -19.45
N SER A 332 -6.30 -11.32 -19.87
CA SER A 332 -5.22 -10.65 -19.14
C SER A 332 -5.41 -9.14 -18.99
N ILE A 333 -6.05 -8.48 -19.97
CA ILE A 333 -6.30 -7.03 -19.94
C ILE A 333 -7.79 -6.72 -19.76
N ASN A 334 -8.66 -7.38 -20.50
CA ASN A 334 -10.09 -7.05 -20.53
C ASN A 334 -10.95 -7.98 -19.66
N ASN A 335 -10.34 -8.82 -18.84
CA ASN A 335 -11.04 -9.83 -18.03
C ASN A 335 -11.96 -10.76 -18.82
N GLU A 336 -11.62 -11.09 -20.03
CA GLU A 336 -12.45 -11.88 -20.94
C GLU A 336 -12.24 -13.39 -20.79
N GLY A 337 -11.16 -13.81 -20.21
CA GLY A 337 -10.92 -15.21 -19.87
C GLY A 337 -11.07 -15.48 -18.39
N MET A 338 -11.12 -16.75 -18.05
CA MET A 338 -11.16 -17.19 -16.65
C MET A 338 -9.77 -17.45 -16.08
N GLY A 339 -8.74 -17.37 -16.91
CA GLY A 339 -7.37 -17.73 -16.54
C GLY A 339 -7.16 -19.22 -16.33
N LEU A 340 -5.92 -19.59 -16.06
CA LEU A 340 -5.48 -21.00 -16.02
C LEU A 340 -6.12 -21.82 -14.91
N PHE A 341 -6.55 -21.19 -13.82
CA PHE A 341 -7.06 -21.85 -12.61
C PHE A 341 -8.55 -21.62 -12.35
N SER A 342 -9.30 -21.10 -13.32
CA SER A 342 -10.75 -20.94 -13.16
C SER A 342 -11.45 -22.28 -13.09
N LEU A 343 -12.37 -22.43 -12.14
CA LEU A 343 -13.11 -23.65 -11.88
C LEU A 343 -14.54 -23.60 -12.38
N SER A 344 -15.03 -22.47 -12.87
CA SER A 344 -16.42 -22.30 -13.29
C SER A 344 -16.52 -21.41 -14.52
N LEU A 345 -17.36 -21.85 -15.46
CA LEU A 345 -17.73 -21.13 -16.69
C LEU A 345 -19.06 -20.36 -16.55
N ASP A 346 -19.68 -20.40 -15.39
CA ASP A 346 -21.02 -19.87 -15.17
C ASP A 346 -20.97 -18.37 -14.85
N TRP A 347 -21.13 -17.54 -15.86
CA TRP A 347 -21.27 -16.09 -15.75
C TRP A 347 -22.73 -15.70 -15.94
N GLN A 348 -23.36 -15.17 -14.91
CA GLN A 348 -24.76 -14.76 -14.97
C GLN A 348 -24.87 -13.23 -14.98
N TYR A 349 -25.61 -12.71 -15.96
CA TYR A 349 -26.04 -11.31 -15.93
C TYR A 349 -27.10 -11.13 -14.85
N TYR A 350 -26.93 -10.13 -14.01
CA TYR A 350 -27.89 -9.80 -12.95
C TYR A 350 -28.34 -8.34 -13.11
N PRO A 351 -29.67 -8.07 -13.24
CA PRO A 351 -30.20 -6.72 -13.48
C PRO A 351 -30.24 -5.92 -12.17
N ILE A 352 -29.13 -5.31 -11.81
CA ILE A 352 -28.95 -4.57 -10.54
C ILE A 352 -29.93 -3.39 -10.44
N SER A 353 -30.14 -2.64 -11.54
CA SER A 353 -31.04 -1.49 -11.58
C SER A 353 -32.50 -1.82 -11.26
N ASP A 354 -32.94 -3.03 -11.61
CA ASP A 354 -34.32 -3.45 -11.42
C ASP A 354 -34.54 -4.02 -10.01
N VAL A 355 -33.52 -4.66 -9.46
CA VAL A 355 -33.56 -5.28 -8.12
C VAL A 355 -33.33 -4.26 -7.01
N PHE A 356 -32.61 -3.17 -7.26
CA PHE A 356 -32.35 -2.10 -6.27
C PHE A 356 -32.90 -0.76 -6.75
N THR A 357 -33.99 -0.32 -6.13
CA THR A 357 -34.66 0.95 -6.46
C THR A 357 -34.40 1.97 -5.34
N GLY A 358 -33.87 3.15 -5.69
CA GLY A 358 -33.59 4.20 -4.71
C GLY A 358 -32.63 3.78 -3.58
N GLY A 359 -31.70 2.88 -3.87
CA GLY A 359 -30.69 2.43 -2.91
C GLY A 359 -31.19 1.39 -1.90
N VAL A 360 -32.37 0.82 -2.11
CA VAL A 360 -32.96 -0.24 -1.26
C VAL A 360 -33.44 -1.41 -2.10
N LEU A 361 -33.34 -2.61 -1.57
CA LEU A 361 -33.76 -3.85 -2.21
C LEU A 361 -35.26 -3.87 -2.50
N ASN A 362 -35.63 -4.21 -3.73
CA ASN A 362 -36.99 -4.51 -4.12
C ASN A 362 -37.20 -6.03 -4.02
N GLU A 363 -37.88 -6.50 -2.97
CA GLU A 363 -38.11 -7.92 -2.73
C GLU A 363 -38.93 -8.62 -3.80
N THR A 364 -39.86 -7.90 -4.44
CA THR A 364 -40.67 -8.43 -5.56
C THR A 364 -39.83 -8.72 -6.77
N ALA A 365 -38.94 -7.79 -7.14
CA ALA A 365 -38.01 -7.99 -8.25
C ALA A 365 -36.97 -9.10 -7.91
N LEU A 366 -36.50 -9.17 -6.68
CA LEU A 366 -35.62 -10.26 -6.25
C LEU A 366 -36.30 -11.62 -6.37
N ALA A 367 -37.59 -11.72 -6.04
CA ALA A 367 -38.35 -12.97 -6.19
C ALA A 367 -38.53 -13.37 -7.67
N GLU A 368 -38.63 -12.41 -8.57
CA GLU A 368 -38.76 -12.62 -10.01
C GLU A 368 -37.43 -13.04 -10.67
N TYR A 369 -36.34 -12.32 -10.39
CA TYR A 369 -35.02 -12.58 -10.99
C TYR A 369 -34.21 -13.67 -10.26
N GLY A 370 -34.54 -13.97 -9.01
CA GLY A 370 -33.81 -14.90 -8.17
C GLY A 370 -32.51 -14.34 -7.61
N LEU A 371 -31.74 -15.17 -6.92
CA LEU A 371 -30.46 -14.79 -6.34
C LEU A 371 -29.33 -14.93 -7.38
N PRO A 372 -28.37 -13.98 -7.42
CA PRO A 372 -27.21 -14.07 -8.29
C PRO A 372 -26.35 -15.28 -7.92
N ARG A 373 -25.92 -16.04 -8.92
CA ARG A 373 -24.96 -17.12 -8.74
C ARG A 373 -23.54 -16.62 -8.89
N LEU A 374 -22.67 -17.02 -7.98
CA LEU A 374 -21.24 -16.70 -8.03
C LEU A 374 -20.50 -17.78 -8.83
N THR A 375 -19.46 -17.39 -9.56
CA THR A 375 -18.55 -18.35 -10.18
C THR A 375 -17.82 -19.17 -9.11
N GLY A 376 -17.46 -20.40 -9.39
CA GLY A 376 -16.78 -21.28 -8.43
C GLY A 376 -15.46 -20.68 -7.94
N THR A 377 -14.66 -20.06 -8.82
CA THR A 377 -13.41 -19.40 -8.44
C THR A 377 -13.63 -18.19 -7.54
N PHE A 378 -14.69 -17.41 -7.77
CA PHE A 378 -15.02 -16.26 -6.94
C PHE A 378 -15.50 -16.68 -5.55
N ALA A 379 -16.42 -17.66 -5.47
CA ALA A 379 -16.87 -18.21 -4.20
C ALA A 379 -15.71 -18.81 -3.38
N TYR A 380 -14.80 -19.55 -4.06
CA TYR A 380 -13.58 -20.06 -3.44
C TYR A 380 -12.66 -18.92 -2.93
N ALA A 381 -12.45 -17.88 -3.72
CA ALA A 381 -11.65 -16.73 -3.31
C ALA A 381 -12.23 -16.00 -2.08
N LEU A 382 -13.56 -15.84 -2.01
CA LEU A 382 -14.24 -15.28 -0.85
C LEU A 382 -14.08 -16.14 0.41
N PHE A 383 -14.22 -17.46 0.25
CA PHE A 383 -13.98 -18.42 1.34
C PHE A 383 -12.54 -18.30 1.87
N MET A 384 -11.55 -18.31 0.97
CA MET A 384 -10.14 -18.22 1.35
C MET A 384 -9.78 -16.86 1.95
N ALA A 385 -10.38 -15.76 1.45
CA ALA A 385 -10.19 -14.42 2.03
C ALA A 385 -10.68 -14.37 3.48
N ASN A 386 -11.86 -14.94 3.77
CA ASN A 386 -12.36 -15.06 5.15
C ASN A 386 -11.50 -15.99 6.00
N ALA A 387 -11.04 -17.11 5.44
CA ALA A 387 -10.11 -18.01 6.13
C ALA A 387 -8.79 -17.31 6.47
N ALA A 388 -8.26 -16.46 5.57
CA ALA A 388 -7.06 -15.69 5.84
C ALA A 388 -7.24 -14.69 6.99
N ILE A 389 -8.41 -14.08 7.14
CA ILE A 389 -8.70 -13.18 8.27
C ILE A 389 -8.77 -13.97 9.60
N GLY A 390 -9.48 -15.10 9.61
CA GLY A 390 -9.50 -15.99 10.78
C GLY A 390 -8.09 -16.47 11.16
N ALA A 391 -7.31 -16.84 10.16
CA ALA A 391 -5.91 -17.22 10.33
C ALA A 391 -5.05 -16.06 10.86
N LEU A 392 -5.24 -14.82 10.39
CA LEU A 392 -4.53 -13.64 10.89
C LEU A 392 -4.77 -13.45 12.38
N VAL A 393 -6.04 -13.46 12.80
CA VAL A 393 -6.40 -13.28 14.21
C VAL A 393 -5.74 -14.35 15.07
N ALA A 394 -5.92 -15.63 14.72
CA ALA A 394 -5.32 -16.73 15.45
C ALA A 394 -3.78 -16.68 15.45
N HIS A 395 -3.15 -16.34 14.33
CA HIS A 395 -1.70 -16.25 14.22
C HIS A 395 -1.12 -15.16 15.11
N CYS A 396 -1.72 -13.96 15.10
CA CYS A 396 -1.29 -12.85 15.95
C CYS A 396 -1.33 -13.22 17.44
N PHE A 397 -2.38 -13.89 17.90
CA PHE A 397 -2.46 -14.28 19.30
C PHE A 397 -1.55 -15.46 19.67
N LEU A 398 -1.48 -16.51 18.83
CA LEU A 398 -0.77 -17.73 19.15
C LEU A 398 0.75 -17.66 18.93
N PHE A 399 1.20 -16.88 17.94
CA PHE A 399 2.63 -16.78 17.63
C PHE A 399 3.25 -15.47 18.12
N TRP A 400 2.53 -14.35 18.05
CA TRP A 400 3.07 -13.02 18.36
C TRP A 400 2.51 -12.40 19.65
N GLY A 401 1.53 -13.04 20.31
CA GLY A 401 0.92 -12.49 21.54
C GLY A 401 1.93 -12.19 22.64
N GLY A 402 2.94 -13.06 22.80
CA GLY A 402 4.04 -12.85 23.74
C GLY A 402 4.91 -11.64 23.40
N ASP A 403 5.16 -11.42 22.10
CA ASP A 403 5.97 -10.29 21.62
C ASP A 403 5.24 -8.97 21.88
N PHE A 404 3.92 -8.92 21.68
CA PHE A 404 3.12 -7.73 21.95
C PHE A 404 3.17 -7.33 23.42
N ILE A 405 3.03 -8.30 24.31
CA ILE A 405 3.09 -8.05 25.75
C ILE A 405 4.49 -7.55 26.12
N ARG A 406 5.54 -8.14 25.56
CA ARG A 406 6.93 -7.71 25.81
C ARG A 406 7.17 -6.31 25.25
N ALA A 407 6.80 -6.04 24.00
CA ALA A 407 6.94 -4.72 23.38
C ALA A 407 6.22 -3.61 24.17
N TYR A 408 4.99 -3.88 24.59
CA TYR A 408 4.24 -2.93 25.43
C TYR A 408 4.89 -2.67 26.78
N LYS A 409 5.35 -3.74 27.45
CA LYS A 409 6.06 -3.62 28.75
C LYS A 409 7.39 -2.88 28.60
N SER A 410 8.18 -3.18 27.57
CA SER A 410 9.44 -2.51 27.26
C SER A 410 9.24 -1.01 26.98
N ALA A 411 8.26 -0.68 26.16
CA ALA A 411 7.91 0.71 25.88
C ALA A 411 7.50 1.49 27.15
N LYS A 412 6.73 0.84 28.05
CA LYS A 412 6.37 1.45 29.35
C LYS A 412 7.57 1.67 30.26
N GLN A 413 8.61 0.84 30.15
CA GLN A 413 9.86 0.95 30.90
C GLN A 413 10.90 1.89 30.26
N GLY A 414 10.58 2.46 29.07
CA GLY A 414 11.51 3.28 28.31
C GLY A 414 12.68 2.50 27.70
N ARG A 415 12.54 1.19 27.54
CA ARG A 415 13.52 0.32 26.89
C ARG A 415 13.04 0.03 25.46
N TYR A 416 13.86 0.32 24.49
CA TYR A 416 13.53 0.17 23.08
C TYR A 416 14.53 -0.75 22.39
N ASP A 417 14.02 -1.78 21.71
CA ASP A 417 14.85 -2.77 21.01
C ASP A 417 15.30 -2.25 19.64
N ASP A 418 14.57 -1.27 19.07
CA ASP A 418 14.95 -0.63 17.81
C ASP A 418 15.90 0.55 18.07
N ARG A 419 17.11 0.46 17.53
CA ARG A 419 18.14 1.50 17.62
C ARG A 419 17.71 2.85 17.02
N HIS A 420 16.89 2.84 15.93
CA HIS A 420 16.38 4.05 15.32
C HIS A 420 15.41 4.76 16.22
N HIS A 421 14.48 4.01 16.85
CA HIS A 421 13.55 4.59 17.81
C HIS A 421 14.27 5.06 19.09
N ALA A 422 15.23 4.29 19.60
CA ALA A 422 16.04 4.70 20.76
C ALA A 422 16.78 6.04 20.49
N HIS A 423 17.34 6.21 19.29
CA HIS A 423 17.94 7.48 18.85
C HIS A 423 16.91 8.63 18.82
N MET A 424 15.71 8.37 18.28
CA MET A 424 14.64 9.38 18.21
C MET A 424 14.21 9.86 19.59
N VAL A 425 14.04 8.96 20.55
CA VAL A 425 13.64 9.31 21.94
C VAL A 425 14.73 10.11 22.64
N LYS A 426 16.02 9.83 22.36
CA LYS A 426 17.16 10.56 22.95
C LYS A 426 17.26 12.01 22.45
N HIS A 427 16.99 12.24 21.15
CA HIS A 427 17.27 13.55 20.51
C HIS A 427 16.00 14.39 20.23
N TYR A 428 14.83 13.76 20.15
CA TYR A 428 13.58 14.45 19.79
C TYR A 428 12.48 14.23 20.82
N LYS A 429 11.64 15.25 21.00
CA LYS A 429 10.47 15.15 21.87
C LYS A 429 9.39 14.32 21.20
N GLU A 430 9.01 13.22 21.85
CA GLU A 430 7.94 12.34 21.38
C GLU A 430 6.57 13.04 21.39
N THR A 431 5.68 12.57 20.49
CA THR A 431 4.30 13.07 20.45
C THR A 431 3.51 12.46 21.60
N PRO A 432 2.86 13.27 22.47
CA PRO A 432 2.06 12.76 23.57
C PRO A 432 0.92 11.85 23.06
N TRP A 433 0.66 10.74 23.74
CA TRP A 433 -0.37 9.79 23.35
C TRP A 433 -1.77 10.42 23.27
N TRP A 434 -2.07 11.39 24.15
CA TRP A 434 -3.37 12.05 24.20
C TRP A 434 -3.67 12.89 22.94
N TRP A 435 -2.66 13.33 22.16
CA TRP A 435 -2.90 14.00 20.87
C TRP A 435 -3.62 13.06 19.91
N TYR A 436 -3.18 11.80 19.82
CA TYR A 436 -3.81 10.80 18.97
C TYR A 436 -5.19 10.40 19.45
N VAL A 437 -5.39 10.30 20.78
CA VAL A 437 -6.70 10.05 21.36
C VAL A 437 -7.65 11.22 21.08
N ALA A 438 -7.19 12.47 21.19
CA ALA A 438 -7.99 13.64 20.85
C ALA A 438 -8.44 13.61 19.38
N VAL A 439 -7.53 13.30 18.45
CA VAL A 439 -7.85 13.14 17.03
C VAL A 439 -8.88 12.02 16.81
N LEU A 440 -8.73 10.90 17.50
CA LEU A 440 -9.66 9.77 17.43
C LEU A 440 -11.07 10.17 17.92
N VAL A 441 -11.17 10.87 19.04
CA VAL A 441 -12.45 11.33 19.59
C VAL A 441 -13.09 12.37 18.67
N ILE A 442 -12.33 13.35 18.18
CA ILE A 442 -12.83 14.37 17.26
C ILE A 442 -13.36 13.72 15.98
N SER A 443 -12.60 12.81 15.38
CA SER A 443 -13.02 12.13 14.16
C SER A 443 -14.24 11.23 14.37
N PHE A 444 -14.35 10.56 15.52
CA PHE A 444 -15.53 9.81 15.92
C PHE A 444 -16.78 10.70 15.99
N VAL A 445 -16.67 11.85 16.65
CA VAL A 445 -17.81 12.79 16.80
C VAL A 445 -18.23 13.34 15.44
N ILE A 446 -17.27 13.74 14.58
CA ILE A 446 -17.57 14.22 13.23
C ILE A 446 -18.35 13.16 12.45
N GLY A 447 -17.85 11.92 12.39
CA GLY A 447 -18.53 10.83 11.68
C GLY A 447 -19.91 10.52 12.26
N LEU A 448 -20.06 10.51 13.58
CA LEU A 448 -21.35 10.30 14.24
C LEU A 448 -22.38 11.39 13.89
N VAL A 449 -21.97 12.66 13.88
CA VAL A 449 -22.83 13.79 13.48
C VAL A 449 -23.31 13.64 12.04
N VAL A 450 -22.41 13.25 11.13
CA VAL A 450 -22.76 12.99 9.72
C VAL A 450 -23.79 11.86 9.63
N VAL A 451 -23.54 10.72 10.28
CA VAL A 451 -24.45 9.56 10.25
C VAL A 451 -25.84 9.89 10.81
N ILE A 452 -25.94 10.74 11.83
CA ILE A 452 -27.23 11.12 12.43
C ILE A 452 -27.97 12.16 11.57
N LYS A 453 -27.24 13.11 10.97
CA LYS A 453 -27.86 14.21 10.21
C LYS A 453 -28.26 13.84 8.80
N GLU A 454 -27.43 13.01 8.16
CA GLU A 454 -27.63 12.62 6.76
C GLU A 454 -28.29 11.25 6.66
N ASN A 455 -29.22 11.13 5.74
CA ASN A 455 -29.93 9.86 5.50
C ASN A 455 -29.10 8.93 4.58
N ILE A 456 -27.94 8.50 5.08
CA ILE A 456 -27.00 7.64 4.33
C ILE A 456 -27.30 6.13 4.44
N THR A 457 -28.49 5.78 4.89
CA THR A 457 -28.96 4.40 5.10
C THR A 457 -28.14 3.57 6.10
N LEU A 458 -27.10 4.14 6.72
CA LEU A 458 -26.29 3.52 7.76
C LEU A 458 -26.79 4.00 9.14
N PRO A 459 -27.36 3.15 10.00
CA PRO A 459 -27.78 3.56 11.33
C PRO A 459 -26.57 3.79 12.27
N ALA A 460 -26.71 4.67 13.27
CA ALA A 460 -25.64 5.04 14.19
C ALA A 460 -25.01 3.83 14.92
N TRP A 461 -25.79 2.81 15.27
CA TRP A 461 -25.26 1.60 15.89
C TRP A 461 -24.33 0.83 14.94
N ALA A 462 -24.67 0.75 13.64
CA ALA A 462 -23.83 0.07 12.66
C ALA A 462 -22.54 0.85 12.38
N TYR A 463 -22.59 2.20 12.45
CA TYR A 463 -21.40 3.04 12.43
C TYR A 463 -20.44 2.68 13.58
N ILE A 464 -20.97 2.56 14.81
CA ILE A 464 -20.14 2.16 15.96
C ILE A 464 -19.53 0.77 15.76
N VAL A 465 -20.32 -0.20 15.27
CA VAL A 465 -19.83 -1.55 14.98
C VAL A 465 -18.73 -1.53 13.90
N SER A 466 -18.88 -0.71 12.85
CA SER A 466 -17.86 -0.59 11.81
C SER A 466 -16.52 -0.06 12.36
N LEU A 467 -16.57 0.93 13.24
CA LEU A 467 -15.37 1.46 13.89
C LEU A 467 -14.75 0.46 14.87
N LEU A 468 -15.55 -0.29 15.63
CA LEU A 468 -15.05 -1.34 16.52
C LEU A 468 -14.35 -2.45 15.74
N LEU A 469 -14.90 -2.84 14.58
CA LEU A 469 -14.24 -3.77 13.66
C LEU A 469 -12.90 -3.21 13.19
N GLY A 470 -12.86 -1.92 12.81
CA GLY A 470 -11.63 -1.22 12.44
C GLY A 470 -10.58 -1.23 13.55
N ILE A 471 -10.98 -0.86 14.78
CA ILE A 471 -10.09 -0.84 15.95
C ILE A 471 -9.54 -2.25 16.27
N PHE A 472 -10.36 -3.30 16.11
CA PHE A 472 -9.93 -4.67 16.39
C PHE A 472 -8.96 -5.22 15.33
N ILE A 473 -9.25 -5.02 14.06
CA ILE A 473 -8.49 -5.60 12.95
C ILE A 473 -7.24 -4.76 12.61
N ALA A 474 -7.27 -3.43 12.72
CA ALA A 474 -6.16 -2.57 12.32
C ALA A 474 -4.82 -2.94 12.99
N PRO A 475 -4.70 -3.17 14.30
CA PRO A 475 -3.45 -3.59 14.91
C PRO A 475 -2.90 -4.89 14.32
N LEU A 476 -3.76 -5.89 14.11
CA LEU A 476 -3.38 -7.21 13.62
C LEU A 476 -2.88 -7.13 12.17
N SER A 477 -3.61 -6.41 11.32
CA SER A 477 -3.22 -6.19 9.92
C SER A 477 -1.93 -5.37 9.82
N THR A 478 -1.78 -4.33 10.65
CA THR A 478 -0.59 -3.47 10.67
C THR A 478 0.66 -4.23 11.08
N ILE A 479 0.56 -5.11 12.07
CA ILE A 479 1.70 -5.91 12.52
C ILE A 479 2.13 -6.91 11.44
N LEU A 480 1.17 -7.56 10.78
CA LEU A 480 1.48 -8.43 9.65
C LEU A 480 2.19 -7.66 8.54
N TYR A 481 1.61 -6.50 8.17
CA TYR A 481 2.17 -5.63 7.14
C TYR A 481 3.58 -5.12 7.49
N SER A 482 3.79 -4.72 8.73
CA SER A 482 5.08 -4.22 9.19
C SER A 482 6.20 -5.26 9.12
N ARG A 483 5.87 -6.52 9.38
CA ARG A 483 6.83 -7.63 9.39
C ARG A 483 7.10 -8.22 8.01
N TYR A 484 6.09 -8.27 7.14
CA TYR A 484 6.18 -8.98 5.86
C TYR A 484 6.02 -8.08 4.62
N GLY A 485 5.64 -6.82 4.79
CA GLY A 485 5.45 -5.86 3.70
C GLY A 485 4.10 -5.99 2.99
N ASN A 486 3.24 -6.91 3.39
CA ASN A 486 1.91 -7.10 2.84
C ASN A 486 0.89 -7.43 3.95
N GLY A 487 -0.34 -6.90 3.79
CA GLY A 487 -1.45 -7.13 4.73
C GLY A 487 -2.43 -8.20 4.25
N ILE A 488 -3.51 -8.36 5.00
CA ILE A 488 -4.65 -9.20 4.63
C ILE A 488 -5.79 -8.30 4.12
N ALA A 489 -6.43 -8.70 3.02
CA ALA A 489 -7.58 -8.00 2.47
C ALA A 489 -8.80 -8.10 3.40
N THR A 490 -9.21 -6.98 3.98
CA THR A 490 -10.32 -6.92 4.97
C THR A 490 -11.62 -6.38 4.38
N ASN A 491 -11.61 -5.95 3.11
CA ASN A 491 -12.75 -5.34 2.44
C ASN A 491 -13.96 -6.28 2.40
N ASN A 492 -13.74 -7.54 2.01
CA ASN A 492 -14.80 -8.53 1.90
C ASN A 492 -15.45 -8.85 3.25
N LEU A 493 -14.67 -8.95 4.34
CA LEU A 493 -15.22 -9.13 5.68
C LEU A 493 -16.11 -7.94 6.07
N SER A 494 -15.65 -6.71 5.84
CA SER A 494 -16.41 -5.50 6.17
C SER A 494 -17.74 -5.44 5.44
N LYS A 495 -17.75 -5.71 4.13
CA LYS A 495 -18.95 -5.72 3.30
C LYS A 495 -19.89 -6.89 3.64
N MET A 496 -19.34 -8.07 3.91
CA MET A 496 -20.12 -9.24 4.32
C MET A 496 -20.85 -8.98 5.64
N LEU A 497 -20.15 -8.47 6.65
CA LEU A 497 -20.77 -8.13 7.93
C LEU A 497 -21.83 -7.04 7.77
N ALA A 498 -21.55 -6.02 6.97
CA ALA A 498 -22.54 -4.98 6.65
C ALA A 498 -23.80 -5.57 6.01
N GLY A 499 -23.66 -6.45 5.01
CA GLY A 499 -24.80 -7.06 4.34
C GLY A 499 -25.57 -8.07 5.17
N LEU A 500 -24.92 -8.74 6.12
CA LEU A 500 -25.60 -9.58 7.11
C LEU A 500 -26.39 -8.77 8.15
N MET A 501 -25.85 -7.60 8.55
CA MET A 501 -26.49 -6.74 9.55
C MET A 501 -27.52 -5.76 8.95
N LEU A 502 -27.32 -5.34 7.71
CA LEU A 502 -28.13 -4.36 6.99
C LEU A 502 -28.51 -4.92 5.61
N PRO A 503 -29.34 -5.97 5.55
CA PRO A 503 -29.74 -6.59 4.29
C PRO A 503 -30.44 -5.59 3.39
N GLY A 504 -30.20 -5.66 2.08
CA GLY A 504 -30.84 -4.85 1.09
C GLY A 504 -30.43 -3.35 1.05
N ARG A 505 -29.33 -2.95 1.71
CA ARG A 505 -28.88 -1.56 1.78
C ARG A 505 -27.46 -1.37 1.20
N PRO A 506 -27.31 -1.31 -0.13
CA PRO A 506 -25.99 -1.16 -0.75
C PRO A 506 -25.25 0.11 -0.34
N VAL A 507 -25.92 1.25 -0.24
CA VAL A 507 -25.32 2.51 0.22
C VAL A 507 -24.81 2.37 1.66
N GLY A 508 -25.61 1.82 2.57
CA GLY A 508 -25.18 1.53 3.94
C GLY A 508 -24.00 0.58 4.02
N ASN A 509 -23.92 -0.41 3.10
CA ASN A 509 -22.79 -1.32 2.97
C ASN A 509 -21.50 -0.59 2.58
N MET A 510 -21.56 0.32 1.60
CA MET A 510 -20.43 1.15 1.18
C MET A 510 -19.90 2.01 2.34
N TYR A 511 -20.78 2.66 3.10
CA TYR A 511 -20.37 3.47 4.26
C TYR A 511 -19.81 2.63 5.39
N PHE A 512 -20.38 1.46 5.66
CA PHE A 512 -19.83 0.54 6.66
C PHE A 512 -18.40 0.11 6.29
N ALA A 513 -18.17 -0.23 5.02
CA ALA A 513 -16.83 -0.56 4.52
C ALA A 513 -15.87 0.64 4.61
N ALA A 514 -16.34 1.86 4.35
CA ALA A 514 -15.53 3.06 4.46
C ALA A 514 -15.07 3.32 5.90
N TRP A 515 -15.94 3.17 6.89
CA TRP A 515 -15.57 3.34 8.32
C TRP A 515 -14.94 2.11 8.97
N SER A 516 -14.83 0.97 8.27
CA SER A 516 -14.09 -0.20 8.75
C SER A 516 -12.83 -0.44 7.93
N HIS A 517 -12.96 -0.88 6.68
CA HIS A 517 -11.83 -1.24 5.81
C HIS A 517 -10.93 -0.04 5.48
N ASN A 518 -11.50 1.12 5.07
CA ASN A 518 -10.66 2.28 4.74
C ASN A 518 -9.94 2.83 5.98
N VAL A 519 -10.56 2.75 7.16
CA VAL A 519 -9.91 3.09 8.43
C VAL A 519 -8.73 2.17 8.72
N ILE A 520 -8.86 0.85 8.49
CA ILE A 520 -7.76 -0.11 8.64
C ILE A 520 -6.64 0.23 7.66
N SER A 521 -6.97 0.45 6.39
CA SER A 521 -6.01 0.80 5.35
C SER A 521 -5.25 2.09 5.68
N ASN A 522 -5.96 3.14 6.11
CA ASN A 522 -5.35 4.40 6.53
C ASN A 522 -4.44 4.22 7.76
N ALA A 523 -4.85 3.41 8.75
CA ALA A 523 -4.01 3.12 9.90
C ALA A 523 -2.70 2.44 9.52
N VAL A 524 -2.74 1.46 8.61
CA VAL A 524 -1.54 0.77 8.09
C VAL A 524 -0.63 1.74 7.36
N THR A 525 -1.17 2.54 6.44
CA THR A 525 -0.37 3.50 5.64
C THR A 525 0.27 4.58 6.52
N LEU A 526 -0.49 5.10 7.48
CA LEU A 526 0.03 6.16 8.38
C LEU A 526 1.06 5.62 9.37
N CYS A 527 0.96 4.36 9.83
CA CYS A 527 2.02 3.70 10.59
C CYS A 527 3.29 3.49 9.75
N ASN A 528 3.13 3.11 8.48
CA ASN A 528 4.21 3.00 7.53
C ASN A 528 4.98 4.34 7.38
N ASP A 529 4.25 5.46 7.27
CA ASP A 529 4.83 6.79 7.21
C ASP A 529 5.54 7.18 8.52
N LEU A 530 4.97 6.84 9.69
CA LEU A 530 5.63 7.09 10.98
C LEU A 530 6.96 6.36 11.07
N LYS A 531 7.03 5.10 10.62
CA LYS A 531 8.29 4.34 10.58
C LYS A 531 9.30 4.95 9.61
N MET A 532 8.83 5.40 8.44
CA MET A 532 9.68 6.14 7.49
C MET A 532 10.26 7.41 8.16
N GLY A 533 9.46 8.13 8.94
CA GLY A 533 9.90 9.28 9.73
C GLY A 533 11.00 8.92 10.75
N GLU A 534 10.92 7.76 11.41
CA GLU A 534 11.99 7.28 12.31
C GLU A 534 13.29 6.99 11.57
N TYR A 535 13.21 6.36 10.39
CA TYR A 535 14.39 6.06 9.56
C TYR A 535 15.09 7.33 9.03
N LEU A 536 14.31 8.37 8.73
CA LEU A 536 14.79 9.65 8.22
C LEU A 536 15.03 10.70 9.31
N LYS A 537 14.88 10.31 10.59
CA LYS A 537 15.10 11.17 11.76
C LYS A 537 14.27 12.45 11.77
N ILE A 538 13.00 12.35 11.32
CA ILE A 538 12.04 13.46 11.34
C ILE A 538 11.43 13.58 12.75
N PRO A 539 11.40 14.77 13.37
CA PRO A 539 10.82 14.93 14.70
C PRO A 539 9.36 14.43 14.76
N PRO A 540 8.98 13.58 15.74
CA PRO A 540 7.64 12.94 15.79
C PRO A 540 6.48 13.93 15.81
N ARG A 541 6.66 15.10 16.43
CA ARG A 541 5.62 16.16 16.45
C ARG A 541 5.41 16.79 15.09
N VAL A 542 6.47 16.94 14.29
CA VAL A 542 6.36 17.43 12.90
C VAL A 542 5.61 16.40 12.07
N MET A 543 5.94 15.11 12.21
CA MET A 543 5.22 14.02 11.55
C MET A 543 3.73 14.06 11.86
N PHE A 544 3.35 14.20 13.13
CA PHE A 544 1.95 14.30 13.55
C PHE A 544 1.22 15.45 12.86
N LEU A 545 1.80 16.65 12.90
CA LEU A 545 1.17 17.85 12.31
C LEU A 545 1.06 17.75 10.79
N THR A 546 2.08 17.27 10.12
CA THR A 546 2.10 17.19 8.65
C THR A 546 1.16 16.12 8.10
N GLN A 547 0.99 14.99 8.78
CA GLN A 547 0.04 13.96 8.38
C GLN A 547 -1.41 14.43 8.59
N ILE A 548 -1.72 15.10 9.70
CA ILE A 548 -3.06 15.72 9.90
C ILE A 548 -3.32 16.77 8.84
N TYR A 549 -2.36 17.66 8.62
CA TYR A 549 -2.48 18.70 7.60
C TYR A 549 -2.73 18.11 6.22
N GLY A 550 -1.94 17.10 5.82
CA GLY A 550 -2.11 16.40 4.54
C GLY A 550 -3.48 15.74 4.42
N THR A 551 -3.95 15.05 5.45
CA THR A 551 -5.28 14.39 5.47
C THR A 551 -6.41 15.41 5.31
N ILE A 552 -6.37 16.53 6.02
CA ILE A 552 -7.39 17.59 5.93
C ILE A 552 -7.37 18.21 4.52
N LEU A 553 -6.20 18.61 4.04
CA LEU A 553 -6.04 19.19 2.70
C LEU A 553 -6.53 18.22 1.61
N GLY A 554 -6.17 16.94 1.75
CA GLY A 554 -6.61 15.87 0.87
C GLY A 554 -8.13 15.72 0.81
N GLY A 555 -8.83 15.85 1.95
CA GLY A 555 -10.28 15.80 1.98
C GLY A 555 -10.94 16.86 1.09
N PHE A 556 -10.46 18.10 1.16
CA PHE A 556 -10.98 19.18 0.31
C PHE A 556 -10.68 18.97 -1.17
N ILE A 557 -9.43 18.64 -1.51
CA ILE A 557 -8.98 18.55 -2.90
C ILE A 557 -9.60 17.34 -3.60
N ASN A 558 -9.58 16.16 -2.96
CA ASN A 558 -10.18 14.98 -3.57
C ASN A 558 -11.67 15.18 -3.83
N TYR A 559 -12.41 15.83 -2.92
CA TYR A 559 -13.81 16.19 -3.16
C TYR A 559 -13.97 17.13 -4.35
N ALA A 560 -13.22 18.22 -4.39
CA ALA A 560 -13.34 19.22 -5.45
C ALA A 560 -13.06 18.62 -6.85
N VAL A 561 -12.06 17.75 -6.94
CA VAL A 561 -11.73 17.05 -8.20
C VAL A 561 -12.81 16.03 -8.56
N MET A 562 -13.24 15.23 -7.59
CA MET A 562 -14.27 14.21 -7.81
C MET A 562 -15.56 14.85 -8.35
N ILE A 563 -16.08 15.88 -7.67
CA ILE A 563 -17.32 16.50 -8.08
C ILE A 563 -17.20 17.20 -9.45
N GLY A 564 -16.05 17.78 -9.75
CA GLY A 564 -15.76 18.34 -11.07
C GLY A 564 -15.77 17.30 -12.18
N ILE A 565 -15.20 16.11 -11.93
CA ILE A 565 -15.21 15.00 -12.90
C ILE A 565 -16.60 14.41 -13.04
N VAL A 566 -17.30 14.15 -11.94
CA VAL A 566 -18.66 13.56 -11.93
C VAL A 566 -19.64 14.46 -12.68
N ASN A 567 -19.69 15.75 -12.34
CA ASN A 567 -20.60 16.70 -12.98
C ASN A 567 -20.30 16.93 -14.47
N GLY A 568 -19.01 16.91 -14.83
CA GLY A 568 -18.59 17.15 -16.22
C GLY A 568 -18.75 15.95 -17.15
N ASN A 569 -18.84 14.72 -16.61
CA ASN A 569 -18.77 13.49 -17.41
C ASN A 569 -19.81 12.43 -16.97
N ARG A 570 -20.93 12.83 -16.35
CA ARG A 570 -21.91 11.91 -15.73
C ARG A 570 -22.34 10.78 -16.68
N ASP A 571 -22.73 11.11 -17.91
CA ASP A 571 -23.21 10.13 -18.90
C ASP A 571 -22.15 9.08 -19.27
N LEU A 572 -20.88 9.49 -19.31
CA LEU A 572 -19.75 8.59 -19.57
C LEU A 572 -19.40 7.70 -18.36
N LEU A 573 -19.62 8.21 -17.15
CA LEU A 573 -19.27 7.49 -15.92
C LEU A 573 -20.36 6.49 -15.48
N VAL A 574 -21.61 6.76 -15.83
CA VAL A 574 -22.72 5.81 -15.61
C VAL A 574 -22.62 4.63 -16.58
N ASN A 575 -22.06 4.84 -17.77
CA ASN A 575 -21.88 3.80 -18.77
C ASN A 575 -20.51 3.09 -18.58
N SER A 576 -20.50 1.75 -18.46
CA SER A 576 -19.28 0.95 -18.25
C SER A 576 -18.24 1.11 -19.36
N ASN A 577 -18.68 1.33 -20.59
CA ASN A 577 -17.79 1.43 -21.74
C ASN A 577 -17.00 2.74 -21.76
N GLY A 578 -17.58 3.85 -21.23
CA GLY A 578 -16.91 5.14 -21.22
C GLY A 578 -16.38 5.57 -22.58
N ASN A 579 -15.26 6.27 -22.57
CA ASN A 579 -14.47 6.58 -23.75
C ASN A 579 -12.96 6.47 -23.44
N SER A 580 -12.09 6.81 -24.39
CA SER A 580 -10.62 6.79 -24.19
C SER A 580 -10.13 7.72 -23.06
N SER A 581 -10.92 8.72 -22.68
CA SER A 581 -10.55 9.72 -21.66
C SER A 581 -11.15 9.43 -20.29
N TRP A 582 -12.38 8.94 -20.22
CA TRP A 582 -13.12 8.72 -18.98
C TRP A 582 -13.84 7.37 -19.01
N SER A 583 -13.81 6.68 -17.88
CA SER A 583 -14.46 5.38 -17.69
C SER A 583 -15.14 5.30 -16.34
N GLY A 584 -16.38 4.83 -16.36
CA GLY A 584 -17.14 4.50 -15.15
C GLY A 584 -16.85 3.11 -14.59
N ALA A 585 -16.00 2.30 -15.24
CA ALA A 585 -15.79 0.90 -14.89
C ALA A 585 -15.43 0.71 -13.40
N THR A 586 -14.53 1.54 -12.86
CA THR A 586 -14.15 1.49 -11.45
C THR A 586 -15.31 1.77 -10.51
N MET A 587 -16.12 2.81 -10.80
CA MET A 587 -17.28 3.19 -9.99
C MET A 587 -18.39 2.15 -10.09
N GLN A 588 -18.59 1.60 -11.27
CA GLN A 588 -19.57 0.56 -11.51
C GLN A 588 -19.20 -0.75 -10.83
N SER A 589 -17.93 -1.14 -10.89
CA SER A 589 -17.41 -2.29 -10.13
C SER A 589 -17.61 -2.09 -8.62
N TYR A 590 -17.33 -0.90 -8.11
CA TYR A 590 -17.54 -0.56 -6.71
C TYR A 590 -19.01 -0.67 -6.30
N ASN A 591 -19.94 -0.17 -7.14
CA ASN A 591 -21.37 -0.26 -6.91
C ASN A 591 -21.89 -1.71 -7.02
N THR A 592 -21.53 -2.44 -8.07
CA THR A 592 -21.94 -3.84 -8.28
C THR A 592 -21.53 -4.72 -7.11
N ASN A 593 -20.34 -4.47 -6.59
CA ASN A 593 -19.87 -5.17 -5.41
C ASN A 593 -20.72 -4.84 -4.18
N ALA A 594 -21.03 -3.56 -3.94
CA ALA A 594 -21.87 -3.17 -2.81
C ALA A 594 -23.29 -3.76 -2.91
N THR A 595 -23.88 -3.83 -4.09
CA THR A 595 -25.19 -4.44 -4.34
C THR A 595 -25.14 -5.96 -4.11
N SER A 596 -24.11 -6.64 -4.59
CA SER A 596 -23.91 -8.06 -4.34
C SER A 596 -23.77 -8.37 -2.84
N TRP A 597 -23.03 -7.57 -2.11
CA TRP A 597 -22.88 -7.71 -0.65
C TRP A 597 -24.13 -7.28 0.12
N ALA A 598 -24.99 -6.42 -0.42
CA ALA A 598 -26.28 -6.13 0.19
C ALA A 598 -27.22 -7.34 0.22
N LEU A 599 -26.99 -8.34 -0.63
CA LEU A 599 -27.68 -9.63 -0.65
C LEU A 599 -26.98 -10.69 0.25
N ALA A 600 -25.99 -10.32 1.05
CA ALA A 600 -25.18 -11.25 1.82
C ALA A 600 -26.01 -12.14 2.78
N SER A 601 -27.10 -11.61 3.35
CA SER A 601 -27.99 -12.40 4.22
C SER A 601 -28.66 -13.56 3.49
N TYR A 602 -28.97 -13.39 2.20
CA TYR A 602 -29.59 -14.43 1.36
C TYR A 602 -28.55 -15.40 0.80
N LEU A 603 -27.35 -14.92 0.48
CA LEU A 603 -26.30 -15.73 -0.14
C LEU A 603 -25.47 -16.53 0.87
N TYR A 604 -25.13 -15.90 2.00
CA TYR A 604 -24.16 -16.40 2.98
C TYR A 604 -24.79 -16.69 4.37
N GLY A 605 -26.08 -16.39 4.53
CA GLY A 605 -26.84 -16.73 5.74
C GLY A 605 -27.05 -18.23 5.87
N SER A 606 -27.63 -18.66 7.00
CA SER A 606 -27.96 -20.07 7.24
C SER A 606 -28.95 -20.60 6.20
N GLY A 607 -28.56 -21.65 5.50
CA GLY A 607 -29.34 -22.23 4.37
C GLY A 607 -29.09 -21.50 3.03
N GLY A 608 -28.24 -20.49 2.96
CA GLY A 608 -27.83 -19.84 1.73
C GLY A 608 -26.91 -20.71 0.88
N LEU A 609 -26.86 -20.42 -0.43
CA LEU A 609 -26.04 -21.19 -1.39
C LEU A 609 -24.55 -21.23 -1.01
N TYR A 610 -24.05 -20.20 -0.33
CA TYR A 610 -22.63 -20.00 -0.02
C TYR A 610 -22.36 -19.83 1.49
N GLU A 611 -23.12 -20.51 2.34
CA GLU A 611 -22.95 -20.43 3.82
C GLU A 611 -21.55 -20.83 4.31
N MET A 612 -20.78 -21.56 3.50
CA MET A 612 -19.40 -21.93 3.80
C MET A 612 -18.46 -20.73 3.80
N VAL A 613 -18.79 -19.63 3.12
CA VAL A 613 -17.92 -18.45 3.02
C VAL A 613 -17.67 -17.81 4.40
N PRO A 614 -18.65 -17.50 5.24
CA PRO A 614 -18.38 -17.02 6.61
C PRO A 614 -17.76 -18.09 7.52
N ILE A 615 -18.07 -19.39 7.34
CA ILE A 615 -17.47 -20.49 8.10
C ILE A 615 -15.95 -20.55 7.86
N GLY A 616 -15.48 -20.09 6.71
CA GLY A 616 -14.06 -19.94 6.39
C GLY A 616 -13.25 -19.28 7.49
N ILE A 617 -13.80 -18.27 8.21
CA ILE A 617 -13.12 -17.60 9.34
C ILE A 617 -12.72 -18.60 10.42
N GLY A 618 -13.65 -19.47 10.80
CA GLY A 618 -13.39 -20.51 11.80
C GLY A 618 -12.39 -21.57 11.32
N ILE A 619 -12.50 -21.96 10.05
CA ILE A 619 -11.59 -22.95 9.43
C ILE A 619 -10.18 -22.38 9.37
N GLY A 620 -10.00 -21.12 8.95
CA GLY A 620 -8.70 -20.46 8.91
C GLY A 620 -8.04 -20.35 10.29
N ALA A 621 -8.80 -19.98 11.31
CA ALA A 621 -8.33 -19.96 12.69
C ALA A 621 -7.93 -21.39 13.16
N GLY A 622 -8.73 -22.40 12.85
CA GLY A 622 -8.44 -23.80 13.15
C GLY A 622 -7.16 -24.31 12.49
N LEU A 623 -6.91 -23.93 11.24
CA LEU A 623 -5.65 -24.27 10.55
C LEU A 623 -4.42 -23.70 11.26
N VAL A 624 -4.52 -22.49 11.80
CA VAL A 624 -3.40 -21.90 12.57
C VAL A 624 -3.21 -22.60 13.91
N VAL A 625 -4.28 -23.03 14.58
CA VAL A 625 -4.17 -23.85 15.80
C VAL A 625 -3.46 -25.16 15.49
N ILE A 626 -3.84 -25.84 14.41
CA ILE A 626 -3.16 -27.06 13.93
C ILE A 626 -1.69 -26.78 13.63
N HIS A 627 -1.40 -25.67 12.95
CA HIS A 627 -0.03 -25.25 12.68
C HIS A 627 0.75 -25.00 13.97
N ARG A 628 0.16 -24.40 14.99
CA ARG A 628 0.81 -24.17 16.28
C ARG A 628 1.14 -25.49 16.98
N ILE A 629 0.23 -26.45 16.93
CA ILE A 629 0.47 -27.82 17.45
C ILE A 629 1.58 -28.50 16.66
N PHE A 630 1.59 -28.38 15.34
CA PHE A 630 2.65 -28.93 14.49
C PHE A 630 4.02 -28.34 14.84
N VAL A 631 4.12 -27.02 15.02
CA VAL A 631 5.36 -26.34 15.44
C VAL A 631 5.89 -26.83 16.79
N TYR A 632 4.97 -27.22 17.70
CA TYR A 632 5.37 -27.78 18.99
C TYR A 632 6.12 -29.12 18.84
N PHE A 633 5.66 -29.99 17.92
CA PHE A 633 6.30 -31.30 17.68
C PHE A 633 7.47 -31.22 16.69
N VAL A 634 7.42 -30.31 15.73
CA VAL A 634 8.41 -30.16 14.65
C VAL A 634 8.87 -28.69 14.56
N PRO A 635 9.72 -28.24 15.47
CA PRO A 635 10.12 -26.82 15.51
C PRO A 635 10.95 -26.40 14.31
N THR A 636 11.72 -27.30 13.70
CA THR A 636 12.58 -27.01 12.55
C THR A 636 12.50 -28.11 11.49
N ILE A 637 12.44 -27.70 10.21
CA ILE A 637 12.48 -28.60 9.06
C ILE A 637 13.64 -28.17 8.18
N ARG A 638 14.66 -29.03 8.02
CA ARG A 638 15.88 -28.77 7.21
C ARG A 638 16.49 -27.38 7.46
N GLY A 639 16.58 -26.99 8.75
CA GLY A 639 17.13 -25.70 9.16
C GLY A 639 16.17 -24.51 9.09
N PHE A 640 14.96 -24.71 8.56
CA PHE A 640 13.90 -23.71 8.56
C PHE A 640 13.06 -23.82 9.84
N SER A 641 12.78 -22.70 10.52
CA SER A 641 11.90 -22.67 11.66
C SER A 641 10.44 -22.76 11.22
N SER A 642 9.73 -23.80 11.63
CA SER A 642 8.31 -23.99 11.27
C SER A 642 7.41 -22.85 11.78
N SER A 643 7.83 -22.10 12.81
CA SER A 643 7.10 -20.94 13.33
C SER A 643 7.13 -19.72 12.42
N GLU A 644 8.06 -19.67 11.46
CA GLU A 644 8.18 -18.55 10.52
C GLU A 644 7.24 -18.65 9.31
N LEU A 645 6.54 -19.76 9.16
CA LEU A 645 5.55 -19.93 8.10
C LEU A 645 4.39 -18.94 8.30
N ASN A 646 4.23 -18.02 7.35
CA ASN A 646 3.15 -17.04 7.34
C ASN A 646 1.88 -17.65 6.73
N LEU A 647 1.19 -18.48 7.50
CA LEU A 647 -0.01 -19.21 7.07
C LEU A 647 -1.15 -18.25 6.62
N PRO A 648 -1.43 -17.13 7.30
CA PRO A 648 -2.46 -16.19 6.84
C PRO A 648 -2.28 -15.72 5.41
N GLN A 649 -1.06 -15.31 5.04
CA GLN A 649 -0.78 -14.85 3.67
C GLN A 649 -0.79 -16.01 2.67
N PHE A 650 -0.30 -17.17 3.05
CA PHE A 650 -0.39 -18.37 2.21
C PHE A 650 -1.84 -18.69 1.83
N ILE A 651 -2.75 -18.68 2.81
CA ILE A 651 -4.19 -18.90 2.59
C ILE A 651 -4.77 -17.83 1.67
N GLN A 652 -4.45 -16.57 1.90
CA GLN A 652 -4.93 -15.47 1.06
C GLN A 652 -4.50 -15.63 -0.41
N TYR A 653 -3.23 -15.92 -0.67
CA TYR A 653 -2.73 -16.10 -2.03
C TYR A 653 -3.28 -17.35 -2.70
N ALA A 654 -3.50 -18.45 -1.96
CA ALA A 654 -4.12 -19.64 -2.49
C ALA A 654 -5.54 -19.38 -3.03
N GLY A 655 -6.28 -18.45 -2.41
CA GLY A 655 -7.58 -18.00 -2.92
C GLY A 655 -7.50 -16.97 -4.03
N PHE A 656 -6.54 -16.07 -3.94
CA PHE A 656 -6.44 -14.89 -4.82
C PHE A 656 -5.91 -15.24 -6.23
N ILE A 657 -4.90 -16.11 -6.32
CA ILE A 657 -4.28 -16.50 -7.60
C ILE A 657 -5.29 -17.14 -8.57
N PRO A 658 -6.10 -18.15 -8.17
CA PRO A 658 -7.08 -18.73 -9.07
C PRO A 658 -8.21 -17.78 -9.47
N TYR A 659 -8.55 -16.84 -8.61
CA TYR A 659 -9.63 -15.88 -8.87
C TYR A 659 -9.27 -14.83 -9.91
N ASN A 660 -8.01 -14.38 -9.91
CA ASN A 660 -7.63 -13.19 -10.65
C ASN A 660 -6.81 -13.51 -11.89
N ALA A 661 -7.49 -13.94 -12.95
CA ALA A 661 -6.88 -14.29 -14.23
C ALA A 661 -6.06 -13.14 -14.82
N SER A 662 -6.57 -11.91 -14.77
CA SER A 662 -5.88 -10.72 -15.32
C SER A 662 -4.59 -10.38 -14.58
N GLN A 663 -4.42 -10.82 -13.34
CA GLN A 663 -3.23 -10.58 -12.54
C GLN A 663 -2.25 -11.76 -12.54
N THR A 664 -2.57 -12.88 -13.18
CA THR A 664 -1.69 -14.06 -13.16
C THR A 664 -0.31 -13.75 -13.76
N CYS A 665 -0.23 -13.00 -14.86
CA CYS A 665 1.06 -12.58 -15.45
C CYS A 665 1.84 -11.63 -14.53
N VAL A 666 1.17 -10.72 -13.84
CA VAL A 666 1.79 -9.81 -12.86
C VAL A 666 2.36 -10.61 -11.69
N ILE A 667 1.58 -11.53 -11.12
CA ILE A 667 2.01 -12.41 -10.01
C ILE A 667 3.19 -13.26 -10.45
N PHE A 668 3.17 -13.82 -11.66
CA PHE A 668 4.28 -14.63 -12.19
C PHE A 668 5.57 -13.80 -12.33
N SER A 669 5.47 -12.59 -12.86
CA SER A 669 6.62 -11.65 -12.95
C SER A 669 7.17 -11.30 -11.57
N GLN A 670 6.29 -11.10 -10.58
CA GLN A 670 6.67 -10.85 -9.20
C GLN A 670 7.39 -12.05 -8.57
N VAL A 671 6.95 -13.28 -8.85
CA VAL A 671 7.62 -14.50 -8.38
C VAL A 671 9.04 -14.59 -8.94
N ILE A 672 9.23 -14.32 -10.24
CA ILE A 672 10.55 -14.31 -10.86
C ILE A 672 11.44 -13.24 -10.25
N ALA A 673 10.96 -12.00 -10.16
CA ALA A 673 11.72 -10.90 -9.58
C ALA A 673 12.03 -11.14 -8.09
N GLY A 674 11.06 -11.65 -7.32
CA GLY A 674 11.23 -12.00 -5.91
C GLY A 674 12.24 -13.12 -5.70
N PHE A 675 12.19 -14.18 -6.51
CA PHE A 675 13.18 -15.26 -6.46
C PHE A 675 14.58 -14.73 -6.77
N PHE A 676 14.74 -13.93 -7.82
CA PHE A 676 16.03 -13.34 -8.17
C PHE A 676 16.57 -12.43 -7.07
N THR A 677 15.74 -11.52 -6.53
CA THR A 677 16.21 -10.54 -5.53
C THR A 677 16.33 -11.15 -4.14
N GLN A 678 15.30 -11.82 -3.65
CA GLN A 678 15.23 -12.28 -2.26
C GLN A 678 15.93 -13.63 -2.03
N PHE A 679 16.01 -14.49 -3.03
CA PHE A 679 16.75 -15.73 -2.92
C PHE A 679 18.17 -15.58 -3.48
N TYR A 680 18.34 -15.25 -4.77
CA TYR A 680 19.65 -15.24 -5.38
C TYR A 680 20.53 -14.09 -4.89
N LEU A 681 20.10 -12.83 -5.04
CA LEU A 681 20.93 -11.68 -4.64
C LEU A 681 21.17 -11.65 -3.14
N ARG A 682 20.15 -11.90 -2.34
CA ARG A 682 20.25 -11.84 -0.88
C ARG A 682 21.19 -12.88 -0.30
N ASN A 683 21.17 -14.13 -0.80
CA ASN A 683 21.98 -15.21 -0.26
C ASN A 683 23.37 -15.28 -0.89
N TYR A 684 23.49 -15.03 -2.21
CA TYR A 684 24.76 -15.21 -2.94
C TYR A 684 25.48 -13.91 -3.26
N ARG A 685 24.80 -12.77 -3.19
CA ARG A 685 25.38 -11.45 -3.45
C ARG A 685 24.86 -10.42 -2.42
N PRO A 686 25.01 -10.65 -1.10
CA PRO A 686 24.41 -9.83 -0.04
C PRO A 686 24.81 -8.36 -0.12
N ARG A 687 26.05 -8.04 -0.54
CA ARG A 687 26.50 -6.66 -0.76
C ARG A 687 25.68 -5.95 -1.84
N ILE A 688 25.43 -6.60 -2.99
CA ILE A 688 24.63 -6.01 -4.06
C ILE A 688 23.19 -5.83 -3.59
N PHE A 689 22.64 -6.81 -2.87
CA PHE A 689 21.31 -6.71 -2.29
C PHE A 689 21.19 -5.50 -1.34
N LYS A 690 22.12 -5.38 -0.40
CA LYS A 690 22.13 -4.32 0.62
C LYS A 690 22.25 -2.91 0.01
N ASP A 691 23.19 -2.74 -0.93
CA ASP A 691 23.55 -1.41 -1.44
C ASP A 691 22.65 -0.92 -2.59
N TYR A 692 22.16 -1.82 -3.43
CA TYR A 692 21.53 -1.45 -4.69
C TYR A 692 20.09 -1.91 -4.86
N SER A 693 19.66 -3.04 -4.27
CA SER A 693 18.35 -3.64 -4.58
C SER A 693 17.20 -2.66 -4.39
N TYR A 694 17.08 -2.06 -3.20
CA TYR A 694 16.00 -1.10 -2.91
C TYR A 694 16.12 0.21 -3.67
N LEU A 695 17.34 0.65 -3.96
CA LEU A 695 17.60 1.87 -4.73
C LEU A 695 17.20 1.71 -6.21
N VAL A 696 17.52 0.56 -6.80
CA VAL A 696 17.13 0.21 -8.18
C VAL A 696 15.62 0.03 -8.28
N THR A 697 14.98 -0.61 -7.29
CA THR A 697 13.52 -0.72 -7.23
C THR A 697 12.85 0.67 -7.21
N GLY A 698 13.35 1.59 -6.39
CA GLY A 698 12.86 2.97 -6.37
C GLY A 698 13.07 3.70 -7.70
N ALA A 699 14.19 3.45 -8.38
CA ALA A 699 14.45 4.04 -9.70
C ALA A 699 13.48 3.52 -10.76
N PHE A 700 13.19 2.23 -10.77
CA PHE A 700 12.24 1.61 -11.70
C PHE A 700 10.83 2.16 -11.49
N ASP A 701 10.37 2.19 -10.25
CA ASP A 701 9.05 2.67 -9.87
C ASP A 701 8.85 4.16 -10.24
N GLY A 702 9.83 5.00 -9.91
CA GLY A 702 9.80 6.42 -10.28
C GLY A 702 9.83 6.65 -11.80
N ALA A 703 10.59 5.86 -12.55
CA ALA A 703 10.70 5.99 -14.00
C ALA A 703 9.42 5.55 -14.72
N SER A 704 8.86 4.39 -14.36
CA SER A 704 7.59 3.89 -14.89
C SER A 704 6.47 4.91 -14.73
N LEU A 705 6.27 5.42 -13.52
CA LEU A 705 5.22 6.39 -13.24
C LEU A 705 5.45 7.72 -13.95
N THR A 706 6.70 8.13 -14.14
CA THR A 706 7.02 9.33 -14.93
C THR A 706 6.58 9.14 -16.39
N VAL A 707 6.84 8.00 -17.00
CA VAL A 707 6.39 7.69 -18.37
C VAL A 707 4.86 7.61 -18.45
N LEU A 708 4.22 6.90 -17.53
CA LEU A 708 2.75 6.80 -17.49
C LEU A 708 2.11 8.16 -17.28
N PHE A 709 2.68 9.04 -16.46
CA PHE A 709 2.23 10.42 -16.32
C PHE A 709 2.32 11.18 -17.64
N ILE A 710 3.45 11.12 -18.34
CA ILE A 710 3.63 11.77 -19.64
C ILE A 710 2.62 11.22 -20.65
N LEU A 711 2.48 9.90 -20.74
CA LEU A 711 1.54 9.24 -21.67
C LEU A 711 0.09 9.63 -21.37
N SER A 712 -0.31 9.70 -20.11
CA SER A 712 -1.66 10.07 -19.71
C SER A 712 -2.06 11.45 -20.23
N PHE A 713 -1.18 12.43 -20.15
CA PHE A 713 -1.47 13.79 -20.57
C PHE A 713 -1.18 14.05 -22.04
N ALA A 714 -0.14 13.45 -22.60
CA ALA A 714 0.26 13.69 -23.99
C ALA A 714 -0.47 12.80 -25.00
N VAL A 715 -0.88 11.59 -24.59
CA VAL A 715 -1.34 10.54 -25.50
C VAL A 715 -2.72 9.98 -25.15
N PHE A 716 -2.99 9.67 -23.88
CA PHE A 716 -4.22 8.95 -23.47
C PHE A 716 -5.44 9.84 -23.23
N GLY A 717 -5.37 11.10 -23.59
CA GLY A 717 -6.53 11.98 -23.61
C GLY A 717 -6.80 12.78 -22.33
N ALA A 718 -5.91 12.77 -21.32
CA ALA A 718 -6.10 13.62 -20.14
C ALA A 718 -5.90 15.12 -20.45
N GLY A 719 -5.04 15.46 -21.42
CA GLY A 719 -4.72 16.83 -21.83
C GLY A 719 -5.28 17.23 -23.19
N GLY A 720 -6.06 16.34 -23.88
CA GLY A 720 -6.57 16.58 -25.22
C GLY A 720 -7.05 15.29 -25.89
N PRO A 721 -7.33 15.26 -27.21
CA PRO A 721 -7.77 14.03 -27.88
C PRO A 721 -6.69 12.95 -27.80
N SER A 722 -7.12 11.70 -27.59
CA SER A 722 -6.19 10.57 -27.53
C SER A 722 -5.48 10.34 -28.87
N LYS A 723 -4.21 9.96 -28.80
CA LYS A 723 -3.35 9.68 -29.97
C LYS A 723 -2.85 8.23 -29.88
N PRO A 724 -3.64 7.23 -30.30
CA PRO A 724 -3.21 5.84 -30.24
C PRO A 724 -1.99 5.62 -31.14
N PHE A 725 -1.15 4.66 -30.76
CA PHE A 725 -0.04 4.23 -31.61
C PHE A 725 -0.58 3.59 -32.90
N PRO A 726 0.07 3.76 -34.07
CA PRO A 726 -0.33 3.08 -35.28
C PRO A 726 -0.48 1.57 -35.09
N THR A 727 -1.49 1.00 -35.70
CA THR A 727 -1.85 -0.40 -35.53
C THR A 727 -0.81 -1.33 -36.13
N TRP A 728 -0.38 -2.31 -35.37
CA TRP A 728 0.56 -3.33 -35.78
C TRP A 728 0.37 -4.61 -34.93
N TRP A 729 1.11 -5.68 -35.22
CA TRP A 729 0.96 -6.95 -34.53
C TRP A 729 1.03 -6.87 -32.99
N GLY A 730 1.85 -6.00 -32.45
CA GLY A 730 2.07 -5.89 -31.00
C GLY A 730 1.04 -5.06 -30.22
N ASN A 731 0.14 -4.34 -30.91
CA ASN A 731 -0.94 -3.55 -30.33
C ASN A 731 -2.30 -3.87 -30.94
N ASN A 732 -2.59 -5.14 -31.13
CA ASN A 732 -3.77 -5.63 -31.83
C ASN A 732 -5.04 -4.84 -31.51
N VAL A 733 -5.74 -4.39 -32.56
CA VAL A 733 -6.81 -3.39 -32.51
C VAL A 733 -8.16 -3.96 -32.14
N GLY A 734 -8.30 -5.29 -32.15
CA GLY A 734 -9.54 -5.97 -31.78
C GLY A 734 -9.86 -5.94 -30.27
N GLY A 735 -9.02 -5.27 -29.47
CA GLY A 735 -9.21 -5.17 -28.01
C GLY A 735 -8.54 -6.27 -27.21
N TYR A 736 -7.98 -7.28 -27.85
CA TYR A 736 -7.37 -8.46 -27.20
C TYR A 736 -5.84 -8.38 -27.29
N TYR A 737 -5.25 -7.67 -26.35
CA TYR A 737 -3.78 -7.52 -26.31
C TYR A 737 -3.05 -8.82 -25.99
N ASP A 738 -3.72 -9.82 -25.43
CA ASP A 738 -3.18 -11.15 -25.15
C ASP A 738 -3.06 -12.03 -26.41
N LEU A 739 -3.50 -11.52 -27.56
CA LEU A 739 -3.54 -12.22 -28.84
C LEU A 739 -4.37 -13.51 -28.84
N CYS A 740 -5.33 -13.62 -27.91
CA CYS A 740 -6.29 -14.71 -27.95
C CYS A 740 -7.15 -14.62 -29.22
N PRO A 741 -7.56 -15.75 -29.81
CA PRO A 741 -8.46 -15.75 -30.95
C PRO A 741 -9.80 -15.10 -30.59
N VAL A 742 -10.28 -14.18 -31.43
CA VAL A 742 -11.60 -13.57 -31.28
C VAL A 742 -12.61 -14.49 -31.92
N SER A 743 -13.67 -14.88 -31.17
CA SER A 743 -14.83 -15.53 -31.77
C SER A 743 -15.59 -14.49 -32.59
N GLU A 744 -15.69 -14.71 -33.91
CA GLU A 744 -16.56 -13.94 -34.84
C GLU A 744 -18.02 -14.16 -34.50
#